data_ef3651fcbed3aa6443ff89a3172a9cf2
#
_entry.id   ef3651fcbed3aa6443ff89a3172a9cf2
#
_cell.length_a   1.000
_cell.length_b   1.000
_cell.length_c   1.000
_cell.angle_alpha   90.00
_cell.angle_beta   90.00
_cell.angle_gamma   90.00
#
_symmetry.space_group_name_H-M   'P 1'
#
loop_
_entity.id
_entity.type
_entity.pdbx_description
1 polymer ?
#
loop_
_entity_poly.entity_id
_entity_poly.type
_entity_poly.pdbx_seq_one_letter_code
_entity_poly.pdbx_strand_id
1 'polypeptide(L)'
;VGSVKKRLSLFIAILVGFVGLGLTPALAVDERVIDVVSVTWAGAGAPAGGVNQVAKVIDTEVNADWKKFTTLYGDTKDRTVSFVTGKILAEPISLISKMACSGIAGAEFLASIRPEAYKRLGISDYTNRYLLVIAPKASCIWSGRAALGNAKSVSGTLILHDSASSYVISHELGHTFGLGHSNFLRCDNAANDGAWSDTCKAVEYGGTIDVMGNIDVSTPLSTYHQWRMGYLDDSQIKQVWQSEVLNLAPSDFANGIRAIYIRDGKAAYWVEYRRKLDGAGYKPGLAIYRLDPPPMTSVVSPNPEDAADDEFGSALGTDVWMLNLDTYQYRDSRSVGGSMTALTATTYSGNVSFSAVASETGAVVTIKKKTDNVAPPVPPVVPVDQWKSPNMTIIKAGYEDADTAITGFEAQIDGAVQSIKASEIDGWKPTYLNPFTAPKTLYLRDLPEGSYNFALRAIDILGNKSDWSPAVKVVIDRGRPVVTNDFVLTAANSNELSLQWKGATDAGSGICQVNVVDEDGLVIQSSSAKNAPVFKVASGTTLSGTAQVFDCIGNGMKGDVSIATSFVSGDKSAKTGKWGPAGVAYGAGAIKCIGKCTASLSVAGKNNVLVGTGVASIAIGNKTVATIADSRFAKMRIGASIDAGATKKVVRISGINFVLIGLSAFSTTIGTYKEFDRNPEVSDPSLTDSKQNALSKYGFRASDFSQEWTVLPMVGGTTTDDPTLDLCNGVFLSEKERVGRRQIAVTKVGSSFAFLSSEVVRYSSAAAATAAQKELVKVFTDCQANKGFKDPTGTLVPYDFKTLNNIPAGVVSESNRVFVYTNIDSGTNARTLLGFYQFNGEMFTGLYVLNTQGFTDAQVAKWLKVAVTMANRLQQKN
;
A
#
# COMPACT_ATOMS: atom_id res chain seq x y z
N VAL A 1 -7.71 53.29 32.33
CA VAL A 1 -7.00 53.34 33.66
C VAL A 1 -7.34 52.01 34.36
N GLY A 2 -6.44 51.04 34.38
CA GLY A 2 -6.68 49.76 35.04
C GLY A 2 -5.45 48.86 34.90
N SER A 3 -4.59 48.96 35.92
CA SER A 3 -3.32 48.25 36.08
C SER A 3 -3.49 46.76 36.24
N VAL A 4 -2.78 45.95 35.47
CA VAL A 4 -2.63 44.50 35.67
C VAL A 4 -1.25 44.20 36.26
N LYS A 5 -1.26 43.69 37.49
CA LYS A 5 -0.07 43.28 38.26
C LYS A 5 0.52 41.98 37.68
N LYS A 6 1.77 42.05 37.25
CA LYS A 6 2.63 40.88 36.99
C LYS A 6 3.08 40.29 38.32
N ARG A 7 2.84 39.00 38.53
CA ARG A 7 3.52 38.20 39.58
C ARG A 7 4.78 37.58 39.00
N LEU A 8 5.90 38.01 39.53
CA LEU A 8 7.25 37.49 39.27
C LEU A 8 7.51 36.39 40.29
N SER A 9 7.66 35.15 39.87
CA SER A 9 8.13 34.05 40.75
C SER A 9 9.62 33.90 40.61
N LEU A 10 10.33 34.20 41.68
CA LEU A 10 11.78 34.10 41.84
C LEU A 10 12.15 32.62 42.13
N PHE A 11 12.88 31.94 41.23
CA PHE A 11 13.54 30.69 41.56
C PHE A 11 15.02 30.95 41.87
N ILE A 12 15.40 30.68 43.10
CA ILE A 12 16.77 30.71 43.58
C ILE A 12 17.49 29.47 43.07
N ALA A 13 18.51 29.66 42.23
CA ALA A 13 19.42 28.60 41.84
C ALA A 13 20.57 28.52 42.85
N ILE A 14 20.68 27.41 43.53
CA ILE A 14 21.85 27.09 44.37
C ILE A 14 22.93 26.59 43.46
N LEU A 15 24.00 27.37 43.35
CA LEU A 15 25.21 27.02 42.62
C LEU A 15 26.07 26.14 43.56
N VAL A 16 26.05 24.82 43.33
CA VAL A 16 27.07 23.90 43.90
C VAL A 16 28.11 23.63 42.80
N GLY A 17 29.27 24.22 42.96
CA GLY A 17 30.39 24.00 42.11
C GLY A 17 30.95 22.58 42.29
N PHE A 18 30.70 21.72 41.32
CA PHE A 18 31.50 20.50 41.13
C PHE A 18 32.57 20.79 40.08
N VAL A 19 33.80 20.82 40.56
CA VAL A 19 34.96 20.66 39.67
C VAL A 19 34.93 19.20 39.18
N GLY A 20 34.20 18.96 38.12
CA GLY A 20 34.20 17.70 37.42
C GLY A 20 35.38 17.65 36.47
N LEU A 21 36.33 16.75 36.73
CA LEU A 21 37.23 16.24 35.72
C LEU A 21 36.46 15.96 34.42
N GLY A 22 36.92 16.56 33.33
CA GLY A 22 36.29 16.38 32.01
C GLY A 22 36.30 14.92 31.58
N LEU A 23 35.26 14.21 31.91
CA LEU A 23 34.86 13.03 31.15
C LEU A 23 34.27 13.56 29.84
N THR A 24 35.04 13.53 28.78
CA THR A 24 34.47 13.55 27.44
C THR A 24 33.36 12.50 27.43
N PRO A 25 32.10 12.83 27.09
CA PRO A 25 31.08 11.82 26.96
C PRO A 25 31.60 10.80 25.94
N ALA A 26 31.70 9.54 26.38
CA ALA A 26 32.00 8.45 25.47
C ALA A 26 30.95 8.53 24.36
N LEU A 27 31.38 8.77 23.14
CA LEU A 27 30.52 8.84 21.97
C LEU A 27 29.78 7.49 21.87
N ALA A 28 28.48 7.51 21.82
CA ALA A 28 27.67 6.30 21.87
C ALA A 28 27.75 5.58 20.53
N VAL A 29 28.56 4.52 20.46
CA VAL A 29 28.56 3.60 19.31
C VAL A 29 27.17 2.97 19.19
N ASP A 30 26.62 2.92 17.98
CA ASP A 30 25.37 2.21 17.70
C ASP A 30 25.65 0.68 17.74
N GLU A 31 25.69 0.14 18.96
CA GLU A 31 25.94 -1.27 19.19
C GLU A 31 24.67 -2.10 19.00
N ARG A 32 24.74 -3.08 18.12
CA ARG A 32 23.63 -3.94 17.70
C ARG A 32 23.90 -5.38 18.06
N VAL A 33 22.87 -6.06 18.52
CA VAL A 33 22.99 -7.43 19.06
C VAL A 33 22.53 -8.44 18.02
N ILE A 34 23.36 -9.46 17.77
CA ILE A 34 23.05 -10.61 16.91
C ILE A 34 22.90 -11.86 17.79
N ASP A 35 21.71 -12.44 17.82
CA ASP A 35 21.48 -13.74 18.45
C ASP A 35 21.75 -14.85 17.44
N VAL A 36 22.32 -15.97 17.90
CA VAL A 36 22.79 -17.04 17.01
C VAL A 36 22.07 -18.35 17.31
N VAL A 37 21.46 -18.93 16.28
CA VAL A 37 20.82 -20.24 16.35
C VAL A 37 21.27 -21.10 15.17
N SER A 38 21.12 -22.43 15.29
CA SER A 38 21.24 -23.33 14.15
C SER A 38 19.95 -24.11 13.92
N VAL A 39 19.76 -24.58 12.69
CA VAL A 39 18.60 -25.42 12.31
C VAL A 39 19.08 -26.77 11.79
N THR A 40 18.22 -27.79 11.91
CA THR A 40 18.46 -29.12 11.38
C THR A 40 17.14 -29.77 10.93
N TRP A 41 17.22 -30.85 10.16
CA TRP A 41 16.07 -31.69 9.74
C TRP A 41 16.52 -33.11 9.48
N ALA A 42 15.58 -34.04 9.29
CA ALA A 42 15.89 -35.45 8.99
C ALA A 42 16.77 -35.58 7.73
N GLY A 43 17.92 -36.25 7.86
CA GLY A 43 18.91 -36.39 6.78
C GLY A 43 19.78 -35.14 6.52
N ALA A 44 19.69 -34.13 7.33
CA ALA A 44 20.55 -32.95 7.21
C ALA A 44 22.01 -33.27 7.52
N GLY A 45 22.92 -32.63 6.81
CA GLY A 45 24.36 -32.62 7.11
C GLY A 45 24.69 -31.79 8.36
N ALA A 46 25.98 -31.65 8.67
CA ALA A 46 26.43 -30.79 9.74
C ALA A 46 26.15 -29.31 9.39
N PRO A 47 25.92 -28.44 10.39
CA PRO A 47 25.85 -26.99 10.20
C PRO A 47 27.10 -26.44 9.52
N ALA A 48 26.97 -25.33 8.82
CA ALA A 48 28.05 -24.62 8.11
C ALA A 48 29.17 -24.12 9.06
N GLY A 49 28.91 -24.09 10.36
CA GLY A 49 29.83 -23.76 11.44
C GLY A 49 29.15 -23.98 12.78
N GLY A 50 29.93 -24.11 13.83
CA GLY A 50 29.38 -24.16 15.18
C GLY A 50 28.89 -22.78 15.62
N VAL A 51 27.78 -22.72 16.36
CA VAL A 51 27.20 -21.46 16.86
C VAL A 51 28.21 -20.62 17.64
N ASN A 52 29.10 -21.24 18.42
CA ASN A 52 30.16 -20.57 19.14
C ASN A 52 31.26 -20.01 18.23
N GLN A 53 31.60 -20.69 17.13
CA GLN A 53 32.54 -20.18 16.14
C GLN A 53 31.99 -18.94 15.45
N VAL A 54 30.73 -18.98 15.01
CA VAL A 54 30.06 -17.84 14.40
C VAL A 54 30.00 -16.67 15.37
N ALA A 55 29.65 -16.90 16.64
CA ALA A 55 29.63 -15.88 17.67
C ALA A 55 31.01 -15.20 17.80
N LYS A 56 32.09 -15.99 17.83
CA LYS A 56 33.46 -15.43 17.87
C LYS A 56 33.75 -14.56 16.63
N VAL A 57 33.34 -15.00 15.43
CA VAL A 57 33.55 -14.22 14.19
C VAL A 57 32.77 -12.90 14.26
N ILE A 58 31.54 -12.92 14.80
CA ILE A 58 30.73 -11.69 15.01
C ILE A 58 31.48 -10.71 15.92
N ASP A 59 31.95 -11.17 17.09
CA ASP A 59 32.54 -10.30 18.10
C ASP A 59 33.93 -9.75 17.71
N THR A 60 34.64 -10.43 16.80
CA THR A 60 35.96 -10.02 16.35
C THR A 60 35.93 -9.38 14.97
N GLU A 61 35.66 -10.16 13.93
CA GLU A 61 35.85 -9.75 12.54
C GLU A 61 34.70 -8.87 12.06
N VAL A 62 33.43 -9.34 12.18
CA VAL A 62 32.24 -8.58 11.74
C VAL A 62 32.13 -7.25 12.46
N ASN A 63 32.40 -7.24 13.77
CA ASN A 63 32.42 -6.03 14.56
C ASN A 63 33.50 -5.04 14.07
N ALA A 64 34.70 -5.52 13.80
CA ALA A 64 35.78 -4.69 13.27
C ALA A 64 35.44 -4.15 11.85
N ASP A 65 34.88 -5.01 11.02
CA ASP A 65 34.51 -4.67 9.64
C ASP A 65 33.45 -3.57 9.61
N TRP A 66 32.35 -3.74 10.31
CA TRP A 66 31.27 -2.76 10.33
C TRP A 66 31.68 -1.43 10.96
N LYS A 67 32.51 -1.45 12.02
CA LYS A 67 33.14 -0.23 12.52
C LYS A 67 33.94 0.46 11.42
N LYS A 68 34.75 -0.28 10.67
CA LYS A 68 35.56 0.28 9.58
C LYS A 68 34.71 0.79 8.42
N PHE A 69 33.65 0.06 8.01
CA PHE A 69 32.75 0.47 6.92
C PHE A 69 32.01 1.78 7.23
N THR A 70 31.67 2.01 8.49
CA THR A 70 30.82 3.12 8.92
C THR A 70 31.57 4.26 9.62
N THR A 71 32.87 4.09 9.92
CA THR A 71 33.70 5.18 10.44
C THR A 71 34.08 6.14 9.31
N LEU A 72 33.72 7.41 9.49
CA LEU A 72 34.05 8.50 8.58
C LEU A 72 35.10 9.41 9.20
N TYR A 73 36.16 9.72 8.44
CA TYR A 73 37.21 10.62 8.87
C TYR A 73 36.67 12.03 9.15
N GLY A 74 36.90 12.52 10.37
CA GLY A 74 36.40 13.84 10.79
C GLY A 74 34.92 13.85 11.22
N ASP A 75 34.27 12.70 11.35
CA ASP A 75 32.94 12.64 11.94
C ASP A 75 33.01 12.80 13.47
N THR A 76 32.32 13.80 13.99
CA THR A 76 32.24 14.11 15.43
C THR A 76 30.97 13.56 16.08
N LYS A 77 30.06 12.97 15.28
CA LYS A 77 28.75 12.51 15.75
C LYS A 77 28.74 11.07 16.20
N ASP A 78 29.83 10.34 16.00
CA ASP A 78 29.97 8.89 16.21
C ASP A 78 28.71 8.10 15.79
N ARG A 79 28.60 7.89 14.47
CA ARG A 79 27.54 7.05 13.86
C ARG A 79 28.05 5.66 13.53
N THR A 80 29.16 5.29 14.10
CA THR A 80 29.81 3.99 13.86
C THR A 80 28.89 2.86 14.31
N VAL A 81 28.56 1.95 13.41
CA VAL A 81 27.79 0.74 13.71
C VAL A 81 28.75 -0.35 14.19
N SER A 82 28.37 -1.03 15.25
CA SER A 82 29.08 -2.21 15.76
C SER A 82 28.10 -3.35 15.99
N PHE A 83 28.60 -4.57 15.88
CA PHE A 83 27.82 -5.76 16.18
C PHE A 83 28.48 -6.59 17.26
N VAL A 84 27.67 -7.10 18.18
CA VAL A 84 28.10 -8.00 19.25
C VAL A 84 27.18 -9.21 19.31
N THR A 85 27.73 -10.34 19.74
CA THR A 85 26.93 -11.54 19.95
C THR A 85 26.03 -11.37 21.16
N GLY A 86 24.77 -11.71 20.97
CA GLY A 86 23.75 -11.80 22.02
C GLY A 86 23.67 -13.18 22.64
N LYS A 87 22.47 -13.75 22.64
CA LYS A 87 22.25 -15.12 23.10
C LYS A 87 22.56 -16.14 22.00
N ILE A 88 23.05 -17.28 22.42
CA ILE A 88 23.37 -18.43 21.56
C ILE A 88 22.48 -19.60 21.98
N LEU A 89 21.79 -20.21 21.01
CA LEU A 89 21.08 -21.46 21.23
C LEU A 89 22.03 -22.64 20.92
N ALA A 90 22.43 -23.38 21.95
CA ALA A 90 23.38 -24.47 21.79
C ALA A 90 22.81 -25.65 20.96
N GLU A 91 21.54 -25.97 21.18
CA GLU A 91 20.86 -27.06 20.50
C GLU A 91 20.17 -26.57 19.23
N PRO A 92 20.31 -27.27 18.08
CA PRO A 92 19.66 -26.90 16.84
C PRO A 92 18.12 -26.92 16.95
N ILE A 93 17.48 -26.02 16.23
CA ILE A 93 16.04 -26.05 16.02
C ILE A 93 15.74 -27.13 14.97
N SER A 94 15.02 -28.20 15.37
CA SER A 94 14.63 -29.26 14.44
C SER A 94 13.45 -28.83 13.60
N LEU A 95 13.62 -28.81 12.27
CA LEU A 95 12.58 -28.55 11.30
C LEU A 95 11.93 -29.87 10.85
N ILE A 96 10.67 -29.81 10.45
CA ILE A 96 9.95 -30.98 9.93
C ILE A 96 10.37 -31.37 8.51
N SER A 97 10.94 -30.41 7.76
CA SER A 97 11.41 -30.60 6.40
C SER A 97 12.65 -29.74 6.12
N LYS A 98 13.32 -29.97 5.00
CA LYS A 98 14.39 -29.10 4.51
C LYS A 98 13.85 -27.68 4.37
N MET A 99 14.63 -26.67 4.78
CA MET A 99 14.28 -25.28 4.57
C MET A 99 14.18 -24.94 3.09
N ALA A 100 13.33 -23.99 2.75
CA ALA A 100 13.28 -23.44 1.41
C ALA A 100 14.47 -22.51 1.17
N CYS A 101 15.03 -22.55 -0.05
CA CYS A 101 16.24 -21.80 -0.40
C CYS A 101 15.97 -20.50 -1.14
N SER A 102 14.82 -20.35 -1.77
CA SER A 102 14.54 -19.22 -2.67
C SER A 102 13.05 -18.89 -2.72
N GLY A 103 12.73 -17.75 -3.30
CA GLY A 103 11.38 -17.29 -3.52
C GLY A 103 10.57 -17.00 -2.25
N ILE A 104 9.26 -16.98 -2.40
CA ILE A 104 8.31 -16.70 -1.31
C ILE A 104 8.51 -17.65 -0.14
N ALA A 105 8.70 -18.95 -0.41
CA ALA A 105 8.90 -19.95 0.64
C ALA A 105 10.18 -19.71 1.46
N GLY A 106 11.25 -19.17 0.86
CA GLY A 106 12.46 -18.73 1.56
C GLY A 106 12.20 -17.53 2.47
N ALA A 107 11.48 -16.52 1.98
CA ALA A 107 11.10 -15.36 2.77
C ALA A 107 10.16 -15.73 3.92
N GLU A 108 9.21 -16.61 3.71
CA GLU A 108 8.33 -17.15 4.76
C GLU A 108 9.11 -17.91 5.83
N PHE A 109 10.11 -18.70 5.42
CA PHE A 109 10.99 -19.37 6.37
C PHE A 109 11.70 -18.35 7.27
N LEU A 110 12.31 -17.29 6.71
CA LEU A 110 12.96 -16.22 7.47
C LEU A 110 11.99 -15.55 8.45
N ALA A 111 10.77 -15.31 8.03
CA ALA A 111 9.74 -14.70 8.87
C ALA A 111 9.28 -15.64 9.99
N SER A 112 9.14 -16.94 9.72
CA SER A 112 8.60 -17.93 10.64
C SER A 112 9.61 -18.41 11.69
N ILE A 113 10.88 -18.54 11.31
CA ILE A 113 11.93 -19.05 12.23
C ILE A 113 12.24 -18.08 13.36
N ARG A 114 12.11 -16.78 13.12
CA ARG A 114 12.46 -15.74 14.07
C ARG A 114 11.69 -15.83 15.41
N PRO A 115 10.36 -15.90 15.44
CA PRO A 115 9.59 -16.05 16.68
C PRO A 115 9.95 -17.34 17.44
N GLU A 116 10.12 -18.46 16.75
CA GLU A 116 10.49 -19.72 17.39
C GLU A 116 11.89 -19.68 17.99
N ALA A 117 12.85 -19.09 17.28
CA ALA A 117 14.22 -18.92 17.79
C ALA A 117 14.22 -18.09 19.08
N TYR A 118 13.53 -16.96 19.09
CA TYR A 118 13.47 -16.09 20.27
C TYR A 118 12.73 -16.70 21.45
N LYS A 119 11.68 -17.48 21.17
CA LYS A 119 10.99 -18.27 22.19
C LYS A 119 11.95 -19.25 22.88
N ARG A 120 12.76 -19.99 22.12
CA ARG A 120 13.78 -20.92 22.67
C ARG A 120 14.91 -20.22 23.39
N LEU A 121 15.31 -19.04 22.91
CA LEU A 121 16.29 -18.20 23.57
C LEU A 121 15.77 -17.52 24.84
N GLY A 122 14.47 -17.62 25.13
CA GLY A 122 13.82 -16.98 26.27
C GLY A 122 13.88 -15.45 26.17
N ILE A 123 13.67 -14.91 24.96
CA ILE A 123 13.65 -13.47 24.68
C ILE A 123 12.24 -13.11 24.21
N SER A 124 11.53 -12.28 24.97
CA SER A 124 10.19 -11.81 24.66
C SER A 124 10.16 -10.55 23.82
N ASP A 125 11.14 -9.65 23.99
CA ASP A 125 11.31 -8.44 23.17
C ASP A 125 12.57 -8.56 22.32
N TYR A 126 12.37 -8.69 21.01
CA TYR A 126 13.42 -8.79 20.00
C TYR A 126 13.30 -7.73 18.90
N THR A 127 12.58 -6.64 19.19
CA THR A 127 12.37 -5.55 18.20
C THR A 127 13.66 -4.92 17.70
N ASN A 128 14.68 -4.84 18.57
CA ASN A 128 15.99 -4.25 18.28
C ASN A 128 17.10 -5.31 18.23
N ARG A 129 16.81 -6.50 17.73
CA ARG A 129 17.79 -7.60 17.72
C ARG A 129 17.84 -8.24 16.33
N TYR A 130 19.03 -8.66 15.96
CA TYR A 130 19.26 -9.45 14.74
C TYR A 130 19.27 -10.93 15.09
N LEU A 131 18.80 -11.77 14.18
CA LEU A 131 18.88 -13.21 14.29
C LEU A 131 19.75 -13.75 13.16
N LEU A 132 20.79 -14.48 13.51
CA LEU A 132 21.60 -15.25 12.58
C LEU A 132 21.26 -16.74 12.73
N VAL A 133 20.83 -17.35 11.62
CA VAL A 133 20.46 -18.77 11.54
C VAL A 133 21.56 -19.51 10.78
N ILE A 134 22.08 -20.58 11.35
CA ILE A 134 23.06 -21.44 10.68
C ILE A 134 22.33 -22.70 10.19
N ALA A 135 22.32 -22.89 8.87
CA ALA A 135 21.74 -24.06 8.23
C ALA A 135 22.79 -25.16 8.01
N PRO A 136 22.37 -26.40 7.74
CA PRO A 136 23.26 -27.48 7.33
C PRO A 136 24.06 -27.13 6.07
N LYS A 137 25.34 -27.51 6.06
CA LYS A 137 26.25 -27.21 4.95
C LYS A 137 25.70 -27.69 3.61
N ALA A 138 25.88 -26.86 2.57
CA ALA A 138 25.42 -27.12 1.20
C ALA A 138 23.89 -27.40 1.09
N SER A 139 23.11 -26.83 2.00
CA SER A 139 21.65 -26.95 1.95
C SER A 139 21.01 -26.16 0.80
N CYS A 140 21.64 -25.04 0.41
CA CYS A 140 21.27 -24.19 -0.72
C CYS A 140 22.50 -23.91 -1.59
N ILE A 141 22.32 -23.24 -2.73
CA ILE A 141 23.43 -22.90 -3.64
C ILE A 141 24.15 -21.60 -3.28
N TRP A 142 23.50 -20.69 -2.55
CA TRP A 142 24.08 -19.44 -2.08
C TRP A 142 24.79 -19.63 -0.71
N SER A 143 25.70 -18.73 -0.32
CA SER A 143 26.45 -18.83 0.95
C SER A 143 25.73 -18.19 2.13
N GLY A 144 25.02 -17.13 1.92
CA GLY A 144 24.19 -16.41 2.88
C GLY A 144 22.95 -15.84 2.22
N ARG A 145 21.98 -15.45 3.02
CA ARG A 145 20.79 -14.70 2.61
C ARG A 145 20.22 -13.92 3.78
N ALA A 146 19.72 -12.71 3.51
CA ALA A 146 19.04 -11.90 4.51
C ALA A 146 17.71 -11.33 4.01
N ALA A 147 16.83 -11.02 4.94
CA ALA A 147 15.67 -10.22 4.64
C ALA A 147 16.09 -8.78 4.36
N LEU A 148 15.67 -8.24 3.22
CA LEU A 148 15.95 -6.87 2.84
C LEU A 148 15.24 -5.90 3.80
N GLY A 149 16.00 -5.01 4.41
CA GLY A 149 15.51 -3.99 5.32
C GLY A 149 15.54 -2.59 4.75
N ASN A 150 15.82 -1.62 5.58
CA ASN A 150 16.01 -0.21 5.19
C ASN A 150 17.01 0.46 6.13
N ALA A 151 17.47 1.66 5.77
CA ALA A 151 18.49 2.41 6.52
C ALA A 151 18.19 2.64 8.01
N LYS A 152 16.94 2.53 8.43
CA LYS A 152 16.51 2.68 9.83
C LYS A 152 16.28 1.34 10.54
N SER A 153 16.54 0.21 9.86
CA SER A 153 16.36 -1.11 10.46
C SER A 153 17.34 -1.31 11.61
N VAL A 154 16.82 -1.66 12.76
CA VAL A 154 17.59 -2.00 13.97
C VAL A 154 17.49 -3.49 14.29
N SER A 155 16.92 -4.27 13.39
CA SER A 155 16.72 -5.71 13.50
C SER A 155 16.65 -6.35 12.12
N GLY A 156 16.93 -7.63 12.04
CA GLY A 156 16.88 -8.41 10.79
C GLY A 156 17.04 -9.90 11.04
N THR A 157 16.84 -10.69 10.00
CA THR A 157 17.13 -12.14 10.02
C THR A 157 18.02 -12.48 8.85
N LEU A 158 19.09 -13.21 9.10
CA LEU A 158 20.02 -13.69 8.08
C LEU A 158 20.30 -15.18 8.29
N ILE A 159 20.60 -15.87 7.20
CA ILE A 159 20.92 -17.30 7.19
C ILE A 159 22.30 -17.51 6.56
N LEU A 160 23.05 -18.44 7.11
CA LEU A 160 24.29 -18.97 6.54
C LEU A 160 24.17 -20.48 6.32
N HIS A 161 24.72 -21.00 5.23
CA HIS A 161 24.74 -22.46 5.03
C HIS A 161 26.05 -23.02 4.49
N ASP A 162 27.00 -22.19 4.11
CA ASP A 162 28.29 -22.66 3.55
C ASP A 162 29.45 -22.44 4.49
N SER A 163 29.64 -21.24 4.97
CA SER A 163 30.77 -20.92 5.85
C SER A 163 30.42 -19.86 6.90
N ALA A 164 31.12 -19.90 8.03
CA ALA A 164 31.10 -18.83 9.04
C ALA A 164 32.05 -17.67 8.65
N SER A 165 31.98 -17.21 7.42
CA SER A 165 32.82 -16.13 6.91
C SER A 165 32.33 -14.78 7.43
N SER A 166 33.23 -13.96 7.98
CA SER A 166 32.94 -12.58 8.36
C SER A 166 32.43 -11.75 7.18
N TYR A 167 32.98 -12.00 6.00
CA TYR A 167 32.55 -11.35 4.77
C TYR A 167 31.06 -11.63 4.47
N VAL A 168 30.64 -12.91 4.46
CA VAL A 168 29.24 -13.28 4.17
C VAL A 168 28.32 -12.68 5.24
N ILE A 169 28.68 -12.79 6.52
CA ILE A 169 27.86 -12.19 7.59
C ILE A 169 27.73 -10.68 7.42
N SER A 170 28.83 -9.99 7.12
CA SER A 170 28.84 -8.53 6.93
C SER A 170 28.04 -8.11 5.70
N HIS A 171 28.08 -8.89 4.62
CA HIS A 171 27.30 -8.70 3.41
C HIS A 171 25.80 -8.82 3.71
N GLU A 172 25.39 -9.92 4.34
CA GLU A 172 23.98 -10.15 4.71
C GLU A 172 23.44 -9.09 5.68
N LEU A 173 24.28 -8.60 6.59
CA LEU A 173 23.90 -7.46 7.42
C LEU A 173 23.64 -6.20 6.57
N GLY A 174 24.40 -5.98 5.50
CA GLY A 174 24.17 -4.89 4.55
C GLY A 174 22.75 -4.92 3.95
N HIS A 175 22.27 -6.09 3.55
CA HIS A 175 20.90 -6.26 3.08
C HIS A 175 19.85 -5.86 4.14
N THR A 176 20.12 -6.15 5.42
CA THR A 176 19.21 -5.72 6.49
C THR A 176 19.12 -4.20 6.64
N PHE A 177 20.08 -3.44 6.12
CA PHE A 177 20.03 -1.98 6.00
C PHE A 177 19.40 -1.50 4.68
N GLY A 178 18.97 -2.40 3.83
CA GLY A 178 18.40 -2.10 2.52
C GLY A 178 19.44 -1.77 1.46
N LEU A 179 20.67 -2.27 1.61
CA LEU A 179 21.70 -2.16 0.58
C LEU A 179 21.52 -3.27 -0.45
N GLY A 180 21.55 -2.91 -1.72
CA GLY A 180 21.64 -3.85 -2.82
C GLY A 180 23.10 -4.21 -3.13
N HIS A 181 23.31 -4.97 -4.20
CA HIS A 181 24.63 -5.45 -4.56
C HIS A 181 25.51 -4.36 -5.20
N SER A 182 26.81 -4.45 -4.97
CA SER A 182 27.84 -3.75 -5.71
C SER A 182 28.32 -4.64 -6.85
N ASN A 183 27.77 -4.41 -8.02
CA ASN A 183 27.96 -5.20 -9.23
C ASN A 183 29.05 -4.57 -10.12
N PHE A 184 29.30 -5.19 -11.27
CA PHE A 184 30.28 -4.76 -12.21
C PHE A 184 29.68 -4.68 -13.62
N LEU A 185 30.01 -3.64 -14.37
CA LEU A 185 29.66 -3.54 -15.78
C LEU A 185 30.81 -4.10 -16.63
N ARG A 186 30.52 -5.13 -17.42
CA ARG A 186 31.50 -5.77 -18.32
C ARG A 186 31.05 -5.66 -19.76
N CYS A 187 31.93 -5.11 -20.61
CA CYS A 187 31.76 -5.09 -22.06
C CYS A 187 32.75 -6.04 -22.74
N ASP A 188 32.31 -6.77 -23.77
CA ASP A 188 33.14 -7.80 -24.43
C ASP A 188 34.32 -7.24 -25.22
N ASN A 189 34.28 -6.02 -25.68
CA ASN A 189 35.33 -5.35 -26.45
C ASN A 189 36.34 -4.59 -25.58
N ALA A 190 36.41 -4.90 -24.29
CA ALA A 190 37.22 -4.20 -23.29
C ALA A 190 36.91 -2.70 -23.15
N ALA A 191 35.73 -2.27 -23.57
CA ALA A 191 35.25 -0.93 -23.29
C ALA A 191 34.96 -0.77 -21.80
N ASN A 192 35.22 0.42 -21.28
CA ASN A 192 34.99 0.73 -19.85
C ASN A 192 33.52 0.94 -19.53
N ASP A 193 32.71 1.29 -20.52
CA ASP A 193 31.29 1.58 -20.38
C ASP A 193 30.57 1.28 -21.71
N GLY A 194 29.27 1.04 -21.66
CA GLY A 194 28.46 0.77 -22.85
C GLY A 194 26.96 0.77 -22.54
N ALA A 195 26.14 0.82 -23.58
CA ALA A 195 24.71 0.60 -23.43
C ALA A 195 24.46 -0.86 -23.00
N TRP A 196 23.52 -1.06 -22.10
CA TRP A 196 23.10 -2.42 -21.70
C TRP A 196 22.67 -3.23 -22.93
N SER A 197 23.31 -4.36 -23.14
CA SER A 197 23.12 -5.20 -24.35
C SER A 197 23.74 -6.59 -24.13
N ASP A 198 23.69 -7.44 -25.15
CA ASP A 198 24.39 -8.72 -25.11
C ASP A 198 25.92 -8.59 -25.03
N THR A 199 26.47 -7.43 -25.40
CA THR A 199 27.91 -7.15 -25.35
C THR A 199 28.35 -6.31 -24.15
N CYS A 200 27.43 -5.68 -23.41
CA CYS A 200 27.71 -4.96 -22.16
C CYS A 200 26.70 -5.43 -21.09
N LYS A 201 27.18 -6.23 -20.17
CA LYS A 201 26.37 -6.94 -19.19
C LYS A 201 26.70 -6.52 -17.76
N ALA A 202 25.70 -6.60 -16.89
CA ALA A 202 25.88 -6.53 -15.46
C ALA A 202 26.41 -7.90 -14.96
N VAL A 203 27.49 -7.88 -14.21
CA VAL A 203 28.03 -9.06 -13.52
C VAL A 203 27.78 -8.87 -12.04
N GLU A 204 26.98 -9.74 -11.47
CA GLU A 204 26.61 -9.68 -10.06
C GLU A 204 27.82 -9.91 -9.17
N TYR A 205 27.84 -9.21 -8.01
CA TYR A 205 28.94 -9.21 -7.02
C TYR A 205 30.31 -8.80 -7.58
N GLY A 206 30.40 -8.34 -8.83
CA GLY A 206 31.67 -8.00 -9.46
C GLY A 206 32.33 -6.74 -8.93
N GLY A 207 31.67 -5.92 -8.15
CA GLY A 207 32.24 -4.76 -7.47
C GLY A 207 33.20 -5.17 -6.35
N THR A 208 34.42 -4.65 -6.37
CA THR A 208 35.50 -5.15 -5.49
C THR A 208 35.99 -4.12 -4.46
N ILE A 209 35.27 -3.04 -4.25
CA ILE A 209 35.63 -1.98 -3.30
C ILE A 209 34.53 -1.67 -2.30
N ASP A 210 33.56 -2.54 -2.17
CA ASP A 210 32.41 -2.41 -1.27
C ASP A 210 32.01 -3.80 -0.78
N VAL A 211 31.63 -3.94 0.49
CA VAL A 211 31.22 -5.22 1.09
C VAL A 211 30.00 -5.84 0.39
N MET A 212 29.20 -5.02 -0.30
CA MET A 212 28.06 -5.50 -1.08
C MET A 212 28.44 -6.08 -2.45
N GLY A 213 29.71 -6.12 -2.78
CA GLY A 213 30.30 -6.85 -3.90
C GLY A 213 31.18 -8.00 -3.41
N ASN A 214 32.12 -8.43 -4.23
CA ASN A 214 33.08 -9.49 -3.86
C ASN A 214 34.43 -8.85 -3.51
N ILE A 215 34.72 -8.67 -2.22
CA ILE A 215 35.91 -8.01 -1.75
C ILE A 215 36.73 -8.92 -0.79
N ASP A 216 38.02 -8.88 -0.95
CA ASP A 216 38.96 -9.60 -0.05
C ASP A 216 39.48 -8.71 1.08
N VAL A 217 39.18 -7.41 1.08
CA VAL A 217 39.72 -6.41 2.01
C VAL A 217 38.61 -5.47 2.50
N SER A 218 38.59 -5.22 3.82
CA SER A 218 37.64 -4.26 4.39
C SER A 218 37.92 -2.84 3.90
N THR A 219 37.01 -2.28 3.10
CA THR A 219 37.06 -0.89 2.64
C THR A 219 35.77 -0.19 3.03
N PRO A 220 35.76 1.15 3.15
CA PRO A 220 34.54 1.90 3.38
C PRO A 220 33.48 1.57 2.33
N LEU A 221 32.21 1.60 2.74
CA LEU A 221 31.08 1.50 1.80
C LEU A 221 31.22 2.52 0.67
N SER A 222 30.69 2.20 -0.51
CA SER A 222 30.53 3.19 -1.56
C SER A 222 29.73 4.40 -1.04
N THR A 223 30.01 5.58 -1.52
CA THR A 223 29.26 6.77 -1.10
C THR A 223 27.80 6.67 -1.50
N TYR A 224 27.45 5.84 -2.49
CA TYR A 224 26.06 5.52 -2.80
C TYR A 224 25.41 4.72 -1.66
N HIS A 225 26.04 3.66 -1.18
CA HIS A 225 25.55 2.89 -0.04
C HIS A 225 25.55 3.71 1.26
N GLN A 226 26.57 4.57 1.46
CA GLN A 226 26.56 5.52 2.56
C GLN A 226 25.39 6.49 2.49
N TRP A 227 25.05 6.99 1.31
CA TRP A 227 23.87 7.82 1.11
C TRP A 227 22.57 7.06 1.44
N ARG A 228 22.46 5.82 0.98
CA ARG A 228 21.31 4.94 1.30
C ARG A 228 21.17 4.70 2.81
N MET A 229 22.25 4.60 3.54
CA MET A 229 22.29 4.45 5.01
C MET A 229 22.16 5.78 5.78
N GLY A 230 22.12 6.93 5.10
CA GLY A 230 22.04 8.24 5.75
C GLY A 230 23.39 8.78 6.28
N TYR A 231 24.52 8.20 5.87
CA TYR A 231 25.87 8.71 6.17
C TYR A 231 26.36 9.79 5.20
N LEU A 232 25.61 10.01 4.15
CA LEU A 232 25.82 11.07 3.16
C LEU A 232 24.53 11.84 2.98
N ASP A 233 24.57 13.14 3.25
CA ASP A 233 23.41 14.01 3.02
C ASP A 233 23.35 14.45 1.55
N ASP A 234 22.16 14.79 1.04
CA ASP A 234 21.97 15.31 -0.32
C ASP A 234 22.86 16.53 -0.63
N SER A 235 23.17 17.36 0.38
CA SER A 235 24.08 18.50 0.26
C SER A 235 25.53 18.13 -0.02
N GLN A 236 25.94 16.89 0.24
CA GLN A 236 27.26 16.37 -0.04
C GLN A 236 27.36 15.70 -1.42
N ILE A 237 26.25 15.67 -2.15
CA ILE A 237 26.16 15.11 -3.50
C ILE A 237 26.04 16.26 -4.48
N LYS A 238 27.04 16.41 -5.33
CA LYS A 238 27.00 17.39 -6.40
C LYS A 238 26.27 16.82 -7.61
N GLN A 239 25.14 17.40 -7.95
CA GLN A 239 24.45 17.11 -9.20
C GLN A 239 25.03 18.02 -10.29
N VAL A 240 25.45 17.43 -11.41
CA VAL A 240 26.15 18.12 -12.48
C VAL A 240 25.27 18.19 -13.73
N TRP A 241 24.99 19.42 -14.17
CA TRP A 241 24.13 19.71 -15.31
C TRP A 241 24.89 20.17 -16.53
N GLN A 242 26.07 20.74 -16.32
CA GLN A 242 26.95 21.30 -17.33
C GLN A 242 28.40 21.12 -16.92
N SER A 243 29.35 21.49 -17.79
CA SER A 243 30.79 21.41 -17.49
C SER A 243 31.15 22.27 -16.28
N GLU A 244 31.91 21.69 -15.35
CA GLU A 244 32.37 22.38 -14.15
C GLU A 244 33.64 21.75 -13.57
N VAL A 245 34.29 22.47 -12.65
CA VAL A 245 35.42 21.99 -11.86
C VAL A 245 35.02 22.06 -10.40
N LEU A 246 35.25 20.99 -9.65
CA LEU A 246 34.93 20.94 -8.25
C LEU A 246 35.94 20.14 -7.42
N ASN A 247 35.93 20.38 -6.11
CA ASN A 247 36.70 19.60 -5.15
C ASN A 247 35.83 18.46 -4.65
N LEU A 248 36.29 17.22 -4.83
CA LEU A 248 35.65 16.02 -4.37
C LEU A 248 36.43 15.46 -3.18
N ALA A 249 35.79 15.39 -2.02
CA ALA A 249 36.37 14.81 -0.82
C ALA A 249 36.43 13.26 -0.94
N PRO A 250 37.37 12.61 -0.23
CA PRO A 250 37.45 11.15 -0.21
C PRO A 250 36.16 10.52 0.31
N SER A 251 35.84 9.32 -0.17
CA SER A 251 34.63 8.56 0.18
C SER A 251 34.51 8.24 1.67
N ASP A 252 35.63 8.23 2.38
CA ASP A 252 35.72 7.95 3.84
C ASP A 252 35.77 9.23 4.71
N PHE A 253 35.61 10.42 4.14
CA PHE A 253 35.52 11.68 4.89
C PHE A 253 34.09 11.99 5.31
N ALA A 254 33.91 12.67 6.47
CA ALA A 254 32.60 13.09 6.96
C ALA A 254 32.06 14.35 6.28
N ASN A 255 32.91 15.19 5.71
CA ASN A 255 32.58 16.53 5.22
C ASN A 255 32.97 16.73 3.75
N GLY A 256 32.40 17.76 3.14
CA GLY A 256 32.67 18.15 1.76
C GLY A 256 31.72 17.50 0.76
N ILE A 257 31.88 17.81 -0.52
CA ILE A 257 31.21 17.08 -1.60
C ILE A 257 31.92 15.74 -1.74
N ARG A 258 31.20 14.66 -1.55
CA ARG A 258 31.76 13.29 -1.51
C ARG A 258 31.32 12.44 -2.68
N ALA A 259 30.27 12.89 -3.37
CA ALA A 259 29.77 12.22 -4.57
C ALA A 259 29.36 13.22 -5.64
N ILE A 260 29.43 12.76 -6.88
CA ILE A 260 28.90 13.45 -8.05
C ILE A 260 27.80 12.56 -8.62
N TYR A 261 26.66 13.16 -8.90
CA TYR A 261 25.61 12.53 -9.70
C TYR A 261 25.50 13.27 -11.03
N ILE A 262 25.51 12.53 -12.14
CA ILE A 262 25.40 13.09 -13.48
C ILE A 262 24.64 12.14 -14.40
N ARG A 263 23.84 12.69 -15.30
CA ARG A 263 23.16 11.93 -16.34
C ARG A 263 23.78 12.19 -17.71
N ASP A 264 23.70 11.19 -18.56
CA ASP A 264 24.08 11.20 -19.94
C ASP A 264 23.02 10.40 -20.74
N GLY A 265 22.00 11.07 -21.18
CA GLY A 265 20.82 10.45 -21.73
C GLY A 265 20.10 9.57 -20.69
N LYS A 266 19.89 8.29 -21.04
CA LYS A 266 19.27 7.33 -20.12
C LYS A 266 20.22 6.79 -19.04
N ALA A 267 21.53 6.95 -19.22
CA ALA A 267 22.50 6.49 -18.26
C ALA A 267 22.64 7.47 -17.10
N ALA A 268 22.66 6.96 -15.90
CA ALA A 268 22.91 7.71 -14.68
C ALA A 268 24.20 7.23 -14.03
N TYR A 269 25.04 8.17 -13.65
CA TYR A 269 26.37 7.91 -13.10
C TYR A 269 26.50 8.49 -11.70
N TRP A 270 27.13 7.71 -10.84
CA TRP A 270 27.56 8.11 -9.51
C TRP A 270 29.08 8.05 -9.48
N VAL A 271 29.75 9.12 -9.05
CA VAL A 271 31.21 9.21 -9.03
C VAL A 271 31.67 9.57 -7.64
N GLU A 272 32.64 8.83 -7.14
CA GLU A 272 33.30 9.10 -5.87
C GLU A 272 34.83 9.10 -6.03
N TYR A 273 35.52 9.74 -5.11
CA TYR A 273 36.96 9.68 -5.02
C TYR A 273 37.38 8.70 -3.92
N ARG A 274 38.19 7.72 -4.29
CA ARG A 274 38.87 6.79 -3.38
C ARG A 274 40.34 7.19 -3.22
N ARG A 275 40.74 7.59 -1.99
CA ARG A 275 42.15 7.79 -1.66
C ARG A 275 42.80 6.44 -1.37
N LYS A 276 44.15 6.39 -1.32
CA LYS A 276 44.87 5.18 -0.91
C LYS A 276 44.57 4.87 0.56
N LEU A 277 44.16 3.65 0.82
CA LEU A 277 43.96 3.11 2.16
C LEU A 277 44.87 1.89 2.34
N ASP A 278 45.38 1.69 3.56
CA ASP A 278 46.20 0.52 3.87
C ASP A 278 45.41 -0.78 3.64
N GLY A 279 46.05 -1.69 2.89
CA GLY A 279 45.46 -2.96 2.52
C GLY A 279 44.44 -2.91 1.36
N ALA A 280 44.09 -1.73 0.83
CA ALA A 280 43.20 -1.63 -0.30
C ALA A 280 43.84 -2.07 -1.63
N GLY A 281 43.15 -2.91 -2.37
CA GLY A 281 43.65 -3.43 -3.68
C GLY A 281 43.47 -2.48 -4.87
N TYR A 282 43.10 -1.20 -4.66
CA TYR A 282 42.87 -0.23 -5.71
C TYR A 282 43.87 0.94 -5.65
N LYS A 283 44.07 1.62 -6.78
CA LYS A 283 44.86 2.86 -6.87
C LYS A 283 44.01 4.06 -6.46
N PRO A 284 44.59 5.16 -5.92
CA PRO A 284 43.83 6.39 -5.72
C PRO A 284 43.26 6.91 -7.03
N GLY A 285 41.94 7.23 -7.03
CA GLY A 285 41.28 7.68 -8.24
C GLY A 285 39.76 7.76 -8.08
N LEU A 286 39.09 8.06 -9.20
CA LEU A 286 37.63 8.05 -9.28
C LEU A 286 37.12 6.61 -9.43
N ALA A 287 36.19 6.23 -8.62
CA ALA A 287 35.31 5.08 -8.86
C ALA A 287 33.99 5.60 -9.45
N ILE A 288 33.52 4.98 -10.52
CA ILE A 288 32.33 5.41 -11.26
C ILE A 288 31.36 4.23 -11.36
N TYR A 289 30.13 4.47 -11.01
CA TYR A 289 29.05 3.48 -11.02
C TYR A 289 27.94 3.93 -11.96
N ARG A 290 27.33 2.97 -12.65
CA ARG A 290 26.03 3.14 -13.29
C ARG A 290 24.94 2.94 -12.25
N LEU A 291 23.87 3.71 -12.35
CA LEU A 291 22.68 3.59 -11.49
C LEU A 291 21.41 3.21 -12.26
N ASP A 292 21.43 3.33 -13.60
CA ASP A 292 20.34 2.87 -14.45
C ASP A 292 20.33 1.34 -14.50
N PRO A 293 19.19 0.69 -14.17
CA PRO A 293 19.12 -0.75 -14.06
C PRO A 293 19.34 -1.44 -15.43
N PRO A 294 20.09 -2.55 -15.47
CA PRO A 294 20.17 -3.37 -16.68
C PRO A 294 18.84 -4.08 -16.96
N PRO A 295 18.48 -4.31 -18.22
CA PRO A 295 17.43 -5.26 -18.53
C PRO A 295 17.87 -6.68 -18.09
N MET A 296 16.95 -7.52 -17.63
CA MET A 296 17.24 -8.87 -17.13
C MET A 296 18.03 -9.73 -18.14
N THR A 297 17.82 -9.52 -19.44
CA THR A 297 18.59 -10.19 -20.51
C THR A 297 20.09 -9.83 -20.51
N SER A 298 20.48 -8.74 -19.86
CA SER A 298 21.86 -8.27 -19.79
C SER A 298 22.50 -8.53 -18.43
N VAL A 299 21.94 -9.38 -17.59
CA VAL A 299 22.47 -9.75 -16.27
C VAL A 299 23.15 -11.11 -16.33
N VAL A 300 24.35 -11.20 -15.75
CA VAL A 300 25.08 -12.45 -15.53
C VAL A 300 25.20 -12.65 -14.03
N SER A 301 24.43 -13.58 -13.50
CA SER A 301 24.55 -14.01 -12.11
C SER A 301 25.33 -15.31 -11.99
N PRO A 302 26.21 -15.47 -10.98
CA PRO A 302 26.81 -16.75 -10.67
C PRO A 302 25.80 -17.78 -10.16
N ASN A 303 24.64 -17.31 -9.68
CA ASN A 303 23.55 -18.14 -9.18
C ASN A 303 22.32 -18.00 -10.07
N PRO A 304 21.98 -19.01 -10.90
CA PRO A 304 20.79 -18.95 -11.75
C PRO A 304 19.46 -18.83 -10.97
N GLU A 305 19.42 -19.26 -9.71
CA GLU A 305 18.23 -19.12 -8.86
C GLU A 305 18.01 -17.68 -8.39
N ASP A 306 19.08 -16.92 -8.13
CA ASP A 306 19.00 -15.50 -7.77
C ASP A 306 18.51 -14.67 -8.96
N ALA A 307 18.90 -15.03 -10.17
CA ALA A 307 18.41 -14.39 -11.40
C ALA A 307 16.89 -14.60 -11.63
N ALA A 308 16.31 -15.63 -11.01
CA ALA A 308 14.87 -15.91 -11.10
C ALA A 308 14.06 -15.21 -10.01
N ASP A 309 14.70 -14.73 -8.97
CA ASP A 309 14.03 -14.15 -7.79
C ASP A 309 13.80 -12.63 -7.87
N ASP A 310 13.99 -11.97 -9.03
CA ASP A 310 13.83 -10.51 -9.22
C ASP A 310 14.69 -9.63 -8.27
N GLU A 311 15.71 -10.19 -7.63
CA GLU A 311 16.64 -9.40 -6.79
C GLU A 311 17.46 -8.44 -7.64
N PHE A 312 17.59 -8.75 -8.94
CA PHE A 312 18.22 -7.88 -9.93
C PHE A 312 17.31 -6.76 -10.40
N GLY A 313 17.78 -5.56 -10.27
CA GLY A 313 17.02 -4.39 -10.67
C GLY A 313 15.80 -4.25 -9.78
N SER A 314 15.97 -4.58 -8.50
CA SER A 314 14.92 -4.38 -7.52
C SER A 314 14.28 -3.03 -7.75
N ALA A 315 12.97 -2.98 -7.72
CA ALA A 315 12.17 -1.74 -7.81
C ALA A 315 12.63 -0.66 -6.78
N LEU A 316 13.60 -0.98 -5.96
CA LEU A 316 14.17 -0.16 -4.90
C LEU A 316 15.38 0.67 -5.35
N GLY A 317 15.98 0.42 -6.53
CA GLY A 317 17.15 1.17 -7.03
C GLY A 317 18.31 1.15 -6.05
N THR A 318 18.61 0.00 -5.45
CA THR A 318 19.61 -0.15 -4.39
C THR A 318 20.94 -0.71 -4.91
N ASP A 319 20.95 -1.28 -6.11
CA ASP A 319 22.13 -1.83 -6.75
C ASP A 319 22.96 -0.75 -7.46
N VAL A 320 24.25 -1.01 -7.58
CA VAL A 320 25.18 -0.19 -8.37
C VAL A 320 26.05 -1.07 -9.27
N TRP A 321 26.45 -0.53 -10.43
CA TRP A 321 27.27 -1.24 -11.41
C TRP A 321 28.55 -0.46 -11.67
N MET A 322 29.67 -0.95 -11.10
CA MET A 322 30.97 -0.31 -11.22
C MET A 322 31.53 -0.42 -12.65
N LEU A 323 32.06 0.68 -13.17
CA LEU A 323 32.74 0.70 -14.48
C LEU A 323 34.14 0.09 -14.40
N ASN A 324 34.56 -0.53 -15.49
CA ASN A 324 35.93 -1.04 -15.64
C ASN A 324 36.87 0.07 -16.13
N LEU A 325 37.45 0.82 -15.20
CA LEU A 325 38.21 2.01 -15.55
C LEU A 325 39.71 1.77 -15.86
N ASP A 326 40.29 0.69 -15.39
CA ASP A 326 41.74 0.41 -15.57
C ASP A 326 42.02 -1.07 -15.92
N THR A 327 41.52 -1.52 -17.09
CA THR A 327 41.81 -2.84 -17.68
C THR A 327 41.70 -4.02 -16.71
N TYR A 328 40.80 -3.87 -15.75
CA TYR A 328 40.51 -4.90 -14.78
C TYR A 328 39.90 -6.14 -15.50
N GLN A 329 40.54 -7.30 -15.30
CA GLN A 329 40.05 -8.55 -15.85
C GLN A 329 39.35 -9.37 -14.78
N TYR A 330 38.06 -9.47 -14.93
CA TYR A 330 37.25 -10.40 -14.13
C TYR A 330 37.36 -11.81 -14.73
N ARG A 331 37.90 -12.74 -13.99
CA ARG A 331 37.94 -14.16 -14.37
C ARG A 331 37.16 -14.99 -13.36
N ASP A 332 36.09 -15.63 -13.82
CA ASP A 332 35.33 -16.68 -13.12
C ASP A 332 35.21 -16.46 -11.60
N SER A 333 34.51 -15.40 -11.23
CA SER A 333 34.27 -15.01 -9.83
C SER A 333 35.47 -14.54 -8.98
N ARG A 334 36.64 -14.30 -9.57
CA ARG A 334 37.79 -13.75 -8.86
C ARG A 334 38.49 -12.67 -9.68
N SER A 335 38.83 -11.57 -9.02
CA SER A 335 39.55 -10.46 -9.59
C SER A 335 41.00 -10.81 -9.87
N VAL A 336 41.50 -10.52 -11.04
CA VAL A 336 42.91 -10.71 -11.36
C VAL A 336 43.48 -9.43 -12.02
N GLY A 337 44.12 -8.59 -11.23
CA GLY A 337 44.90 -7.42 -11.66
C GLY A 337 44.06 -6.21 -12.13
N GLY A 338 44.65 -5.05 -12.17
CA GLY A 338 44.01 -3.79 -12.53
C GLY A 338 43.39 -3.05 -11.33
N SER A 339 42.95 -1.83 -11.55
CA SER A 339 42.29 -1.02 -10.52
C SER A 339 40.87 -0.65 -11.02
N MET A 340 39.92 -0.66 -10.12
CA MET A 340 38.54 -0.19 -10.39
C MET A 340 38.42 1.32 -10.36
N THR A 341 39.52 2.01 -10.15
CA THR A 341 39.59 3.47 -10.08
C THR A 341 40.55 4.01 -11.11
N ALA A 342 40.27 5.20 -11.67
CA ALA A 342 41.13 5.91 -12.60
C ALA A 342 41.09 7.43 -12.37
N LEU A 343 42.08 8.14 -12.86
CA LEU A 343 42.11 9.60 -12.83
C LEU A 343 41.40 10.25 -14.04
N THR A 344 41.04 9.46 -15.04
CA THR A 344 40.31 9.90 -16.21
C THR A 344 39.30 8.86 -16.62
N ALA A 345 38.13 9.32 -17.06
CA ALA A 345 37.09 8.46 -17.60
C ALA A 345 36.21 9.22 -18.58
N THR A 346 35.54 8.52 -19.48
CA THR A 346 34.57 9.06 -20.41
C THR A 346 33.39 8.10 -20.50
N THR A 347 32.18 8.62 -20.47
CA THR A 347 30.96 7.83 -20.65
C THR A 347 30.88 7.24 -22.06
N TYR A 348 30.15 6.17 -22.23
CA TYR A 348 30.09 5.45 -23.54
C TYR A 348 29.56 6.30 -24.71
N SER A 349 28.75 7.31 -24.42
CA SER A 349 28.27 8.26 -25.43
C SER A 349 29.33 9.27 -25.86
N GLY A 350 30.37 9.47 -25.01
CA GLY A 350 31.39 10.53 -25.19
C GLY A 350 30.92 11.93 -24.76
N ASN A 351 29.67 12.07 -24.26
CA ASN A 351 29.14 13.39 -23.89
C ASN A 351 29.63 13.89 -22.53
N VAL A 352 30.09 12.97 -21.65
CA VAL A 352 30.65 13.33 -20.35
C VAL A 352 32.04 12.75 -20.21
N SER A 353 33.00 13.58 -19.77
CA SER A 353 34.32 13.10 -19.40
C SER A 353 34.78 13.69 -18.07
N PHE A 354 35.54 12.92 -17.35
CA PHE A 354 36.12 13.25 -16.06
C PHE A 354 37.63 13.24 -16.14
N SER A 355 38.27 14.24 -15.51
CA SER A 355 39.71 14.17 -15.19
C SER A 355 39.95 14.69 -13.79
N ALA A 356 40.80 14.00 -13.04
CA ALA A 356 41.03 14.28 -11.65
C ALA A 356 42.53 14.47 -11.33
N VAL A 357 42.80 15.43 -10.48
CA VAL A 357 44.12 15.60 -9.83
C VAL A 357 43.91 15.18 -8.36
N ALA A 358 44.48 14.05 -8.00
CA ALA A 358 44.23 13.40 -6.71
C ALA A 358 45.26 13.86 -5.65
N SER A 359 44.82 13.91 -4.39
CA SER A 359 45.62 14.09 -3.19
C SER A 359 45.07 13.26 -2.04
N GLU A 360 45.77 13.21 -0.91
CA GLU A 360 45.29 12.50 0.30
C GLU A 360 44.03 13.10 0.90
N THR A 361 43.77 14.38 0.67
CA THR A 361 42.63 15.12 1.24
C THR A 361 41.51 15.34 0.26
N GLY A 362 41.64 14.90 -1.01
CA GLY A 362 40.60 15.05 -2.01
C GLY A 362 41.13 15.01 -3.43
N ALA A 363 40.23 15.23 -4.36
CA ALA A 363 40.57 15.35 -5.77
C ALA A 363 39.92 16.62 -6.36
N VAL A 364 40.72 17.34 -7.19
CA VAL A 364 40.14 18.37 -8.06
C VAL A 364 39.65 17.68 -9.32
N VAL A 365 38.34 17.63 -9.51
CA VAL A 365 37.70 16.94 -10.63
C VAL A 365 37.22 17.97 -11.65
N THR A 366 37.73 17.86 -12.88
CA THR A 366 37.23 18.59 -14.03
C THR A 366 36.25 17.72 -14.79
N ILE A 367 35.02 18.17 -14.92
CA ILE A 367 33.94 17.52 -15.64
C ILE A 367 33.68 18.32 -16.92
N LYS A 368 33.74 17.65 -18.05
CA LYS A 368 33.26 18.20 -19.32
C LYS A 368 31.97 17.47 -19.66
N LYS A 369 30.90 18.19 -19.78
CA LYS A 369 29.58 17.68 -20.19
C LYS A 369 29.11 18.44 -21.40
N LYS A 370 28.70 17.74 -22.44
CA LYS A 370 28.02 18.35 -23.58
C LYS A 370 26.81 19.14 -23.08
N THR A 371 26.68 20.38 -23.51
CA THR A 371 25.54 21.22 -23.13
C THR A 371 24.25 20.59 -23.65
N ASP A 372 23.30 20.45 -22.80
CA ASP A 372 21.96 20.03 -23.16
C ASP A 372 21.20 21.22 -23.77
N ASN A 373 20.83 21.08 -25.04
CA ASN A 373 19.99 22.03 -25.77
C ASN A 373 18.66 21.37 -26.20
N VAL A 374 18.36 20.24 -25.64
CA VAL A 374 17.13 19.48 -25.92
C VAL A 374 16.06 19.93 -24.95
N ALA A 375 14.88 20.21 -25.45
CA ALA A 375 13.75 20.55 -24.58
C ALA A 375 13.30 19.33 -23.79
N PRO A 376 12.84 19.52 -22.53
CA PRO A 376 12.21 18.43 -21.77
C PRO A 376 11.06 17.80 -22.54
N PRO A 377 10.70 16.55 -22.26
CA PRO A 377 9.50 15.95 -22.81
C PRO A 377 8.25 16.77 -22.48
N VAL A 378 7.23 16.68 -23.31
CA VAL A 378 5.94 17.32 -23.01
C VAL A 378 5.34 16.69 -21.73
N PRO A 379 4.94 17.50 -20.73
CA PRO A 379 4.39 16.96 -19.49
C PRO A 379 3.15 16.12 -19.77
N PRO A 380 3.08 14.89 -19.26
CA PRO A 380 1.90 14.07 -19.40
C PRO A 380 0.84 14.54 -18.41
N VAL A 381 0.12 15.60 -18.77
CA VAL A 381 -1.04 16.05 -18.00
C VAL A 381 -2.09 14.94 -18.09
N VAL A 382 -2.40 14.32 -16.97
CA VAL A 382 -3.42 13.27 -16.93
C VAL A 382 -4.78 13.94 -17.16
N PRO A 383 -5.57 13.52 -18.17
CA PRO A 383 -6.94 13.95 -18.30
C PRO A 383 -7.67 13.59 -17.02
N VAL A 384 -8.14 14.59 -16.35
CA VAL A 384 -8.90 14.44 -15.12
C VAL A 384 -10.38 14.47 -15.46
N ASP A 385 -11.20 13.68 -14.75
CA ASP A 385 -12.65 13.82 -14.80
C ASP A 385 -13.04 15.29 -14.71
N GLN A 386 -14.12 15.65 -15.38
CA GLN A 386 -14.53 17.05 -15.60
C GLN A 386 -14.48 17.94 -14.36
N TRP A 387 -14.63 17.36 -13.16
CA TRP A 387 -14.66 18.04 -11.90
C TRP A 387 -13.43 17.69 -11.07
N LYS A 388 -12.80 18.70 -10.47
CA LYS A 388 -11.65 18.51 -9.59
C LYS A 388 -11.85 19.29 -8.30
N SER A 389 -11.25 18.71 -7.26
CA SER A 389 -11.01 19.41 -6.01
C SER A 389 -10.39 20.77 -6.32
N PRO A 390 -10.83 21.86 -5.66
CA PRO A 390 -10.25 23.16 -5.89
C PRO A 390 -8.74 23.01 -5.86
N ASN A 391 -8.08 23.36 -7.00
CA ASN A 391 -6.65 23.51 -7.04
C ASN A 391 -5.77 22.32 -7.42
N MET A 392 -6.25 21.27 -8.11
CA MET A 392 -5.37 20.11 -8.40
C MET A 392 -5.30 19.73 -9.87
N THR A 393 -4.06 19.65 -10.36
CA THR A 393 -3.72 18.92 -11.60
C THR A 393 -2.62 17.92 -11.25
N ILE A 394 -2.74 16.71 -11.76
CA ILE A 394 -1.81 15.62 -11.45
C ILE A 394 -0.84 15.44 -12.60
N ILE A 395 0.44 15.50 -12.30
CA ILE A 395 1.53 15.13 -13.21
C ILE A 395 1.84 13.65 -12.97
N LYS A 396 1.87 12.86 -14.06
CA LYS A 396 2.10 11.42 -14.00
C LYS A 396 3.48 11.09 -13.39
N ALA A 397 3.55 9.98 -12.64
CA ALA A 397 4.81 9.45 -12.16
C ALA A 397 5.79 9.10 -13.29
N GLY A 398 7.07 9.17 -13.02
CA GLY A 398 8.13 8.83 -13.97
C GLY A 398 8.38 9.89 -15.04
N TYR A 399 7.82 11.09 -14.89
CA TYR A 399 8.10 12.19 -15.78
C TYR A 399 9.44 12.84 -15.40
N GLU A 400 10.39 12.84 -16.32
CA GLU A 400 11.73 13.39 -16.13
C GLU A 400 12.32 13.89 -17.45
N ASP A 401 13.34 14.73 -17.34
CA ASP A 401 14.24 15.06 -18.42
C ASP A 401 15.39 14.05 -18.49
N ALA A 402 15.88 13.73 -19.68
CA ALA A 402 16.91 12.71 -19.86
C ALA A 402 18.30 13.16 -19.42
N ASP A 403 18.65 14.43 -19.66
CA ASP A 403 20.00 14.95 -19.50
C ASP A 403 20.14 15.97 -18.37
N THR A 404 19.03 16.59 -17.98
CA THR A 404 19.00 17.63 -16.94
C THR A 404 17.83 17.40 -15.99
N ALA A 405 17.66 18.29 -15.02
CA ALA A 405 16.54 18.26 -14.11
C ALA A 405 15.46 19.26 -14.53
N ILE A 406 14.20 18.85 -14.40
CA ILE A 406 13.07 19.78 -14.51
C ILE A 406 13.04 20.65 -13.25
N THR A 407 13.07 21.97 -13.43
CA THR A 407 13.08 22.95 -12.33
C THR A 407 11.78 23.69 -12.13
N GLY A 408 10.87 23.61 -13.11
CA GLY A 408 9.58 24.27 -13.03
C GLY A 408 8.68 23.95 -14.19
N PHE A 409 7.53 24.58 -14.16
CA PHE A 409 6.53 24.50 -15.22
C PHE A 409 5.99 25.90 -15.55
N GLU A 410 5.46 26.03 -16.74
CA GLU A 410 4.53 27.10 -17.06
C GLU A 410 3.16 26.50 -17.35
N ALA A 411 2.13 27.08 -16.75
CA ALA A 411 0.76 26.74 -17.04
C ALA A 411 0.13 27.78 -17.96
N GLN A 412 -0.63 27.33 -18.93
CA GLN A 412 -1.50 28.14 -19.74
C GLN A 412 -2.94 27.89 -19.33
N ILE A 413 -3.61 28.93 -18.84
CA ILE A 413 -5.00 28.88 -18.37
C ILE A 413 -5.81 29.84 -19.21
N ASP A 414 -6.74 29.31 -20.03
CA ASP A 414 -7.51 30.08 -21.02
C ASP A 414 -6.66 31.07 -21.84
N GLY A 415 -5.44 30.65 -22.21
CA GLY A 415 -4.50 31.40 -22.97
C GLY A 415 -3.53 32.28 -22.17
N ALA A 416 -3.79 32.52 -20.89
CA ALA A 416 -2.87 33.26 -20.01
C ALA A 416 -1.75 32.36 -19.48
N VAL A 417 -0.50 32.79 -19.59
CA VAL A 417 0.66 32.00 -19.13
C VAL A 417 1.10 32.45 -17.74
N GLN A 418 1.30 31.52 -16.84
CA GLN A 418 1.89 31.75 -15.52
C GLN A 418 2.99 30.74 -15.21
N SER A 419 4.05 31.17 -14.56
CA SER A 419 5.14 30.30 -14.11
C SER A 419 4.76 29.62 -12.81
N ILE A 420 5.06 28.32 -12.72
CA ILE A 420 4.85 27.48 -11.53
C ILE A 420 6.22 26.99 -11.06
N LYS A 421 6.61 27.38 -9.86
CA LYS A 421 7.87 26.94 -9.27
C LYS A 421 7.73 25.50 -8.75
N ALA A 422 8.84 24.79 -8.72
CA ALA A 422 8.89 23.46 -8.14
C ALA A 422 8.37 23.41 -6.70
N SER A 423 8.64 24.43 -5.90
CA SER A 423 8.15 24.53 -4.52
C SER A 423 6.63 24.65 -4.38
N GLU A 424 5.93 24.96 -5.46
CA GLU A 424 4.46 25.04 -5.51
C GLU A 424 3.82 23.68 -5.82
N ILE A 425 4.64 22.67 -6.09
CA ILE A 425 4.24 21.30 -6.35
C ILE A 425 4.57 20.48 -5.10
N ASP A 426 3.57 19.79 -4.58
CA ASP A 426 3.63 19.06 -3.32
C ASP A 426 4.87 18.13 -3.21
N GLY A 427 5.74 18.47 -2.25
CA GLY A 427 6.94 17.69 -1.92
C GLY A 427 7.97 17.52 -3.04
N TRP A 428 7.83 18.23 -4.16
CA TRP A 428 8.77 18.11 -5.26
C TRP A 428 10.02 18.96 -5.04
N LYS A 429 11.16 18.30 -5.16
CA LYS A 429 12.47 18.97 -5.26
C LYS A 429 13.04 18.66 -6.64
N PRO A 430 13.41 19.68 -7.44
CA PRO A 430 13.98 19.43 -8.76
C PRO A 430 15.40 18.89 -8.62
N THR A 431 15.52 17.59 -8.61
CA THR A 431 16.79 16.89 -8.42
C THR A 431 16.73 15.52 -9.08
N TYR A 432 17.86 15.02 -9.60
CA TYR A 432 17.96 13.66 -10.08
C TYR A 432 17.77 12.62 -8.97
N LEU A 433 18.10 12.99 -7.73
CA LEU A 433 17.97 12.08 -6.57
C LEU A 433 16.53 11.91 -6.11
N ASN A 434 15.60 12.72 -6.63
CA ASN A 434 14.19 12.67 -6.28
C ASN A 434 13.33 12.78 -7.55
N PRO A 435 13.37 11.79 -8.44
CA PRO A 435 12.52 11.76 -9.62
C PRO A 435 11.04 11.71 -9.24
N PHE A 436 10.14 11.99 -10.18
CA PHE A 436 8.71 11.79 -9.99
C PHE A 436 8.38 10.30 -9.86
N THR A 437 8.63 9.73 -8.69
CA THR A 437 8.32 8.33 -8.37
C THR A 437 6.83 8.10 -8.13
N ALA A 438 6.08 9.19 -7.88
CA ALA A 438 4.62 9.18 -7.71
C ALA A 438 4.00 10.35 -8.48
N PRO A 439 2.71 10.28 -8.83
CA PRO A 439 2.00 11.42 -9.39
C PRO A 439 2.14 12.63 -8.47
N LYS A 440 2.44 13.79 -9.03
CA LYS A 440 2.55 15.05 -8.29
C LYS A 440 1.33 15.92 -8.51
N THR A 441 0.90 16.58 -7.46
CA THR A 441 -0.25 17.45 -7.46
C THR A 441 0.23 18.91 -7.63
N LEU A 442 -0.37 19.56 -8.62
CA LEU A 442 -0.21 21.00 -8.82
C LEU A 442 -1.43 21.70 -8.22
N TYR A 443 -1.20 22.64 -7.33
CA TYR A 443 -2.25 23.40 -6.67
C TYR A 443 -2.59 24.67 -7.45
N LEU A 444 -3.81 24.75 -7.98
CA LEU A 444 -4.33 25.94 -8.69
C LEU A 444 -5.10 26.84 -7.70
N ARG A 445 -4.47 27.23 -6.60
CA ARG A 445 -5.11 27.79 -5.40
C ARG A 445 -5.94 29.07 -5.64
N ASP A 446 -5.58 29.83 -6.65
CA ASP A 446 -6.14 31.17 -6.86
C ASP A 446 -7.19 31.25 -7.96
N LEU A 447 -7.50 30.13 -8.63
CA LEU A 447 -8.55 30.10 -9.63
C LEU A 447 -9.94 30.17 -8.97
N PRO A 448 -10.80 31.10 -9.38
CA PRO A 448 -12.20 31.11 -8.99
C PRO A 448 -12.92 29.81 -9.39
N GLU A 449 -14.11 29.64 -8.85
CA GLU A 449 -15.02 28.60 -9.33
C GLU A 449 -15.34 28.85 -10.81
N GLY A 450 -15.23 27.81 -11.64
CA GLY A 450 -15.42 27.91 -13.08
C GLY A 450 -14.81 26.77 -13.87
N SER A 451 -14.83 26.92 -15.17
CA SER A 451 -14.30 25.95 -16.14
C SER A 451 -13.18 26.58 -16.97
N TYR A 452 -12.03 25.96 -17.00
CA TYR A 452 -10.81 26.48 -17.60
C TYR A 452 -10.21 25.48 -18.58
N ASN A 453 -9.59 25.97 -19.64
CA ASN A 453 -8.69 25.19 -20.49
C ASN A 453 -7.29 25.30 -19.93
N PHE A 454 -6.70 24.19 -19.54
CA PHE A 454 -5.40 24.12 -18.90
C PHE A 454 -4.40 23.35 -19.76
N ALA A 455 -3.25 23.91 -20.01
CA ALA A 455 -2.09 23.21 -20.58
C ALA A 455 -0.85 23.49 -19.76
N LEU A 456 0.12 22.61 -19.84
CA LEU A 456 1.37 22.67 -19.07
C LEU A 456 2.57 22.46 -19.98
N ARG A 457 3.66 23.17 -19.74
CA ARG A 457 4.98 22.85 -20.29
C ARG A 457 6.04 22.88 -19.21
N ALA A 458 7.06 22.06 -19.39
CA ALA A 458 8.19 21.97 -18.45
C ALA A 458 9.31 22.93 -18.81
N ILE A 459 10.10 23.24 -17.79
CA ILE A 459 11.34 24.01 -17.90
C ILE A 459 12.43 23.20 -17.18
N ASP A 460 13.54 22.93 -17.87
CA ASP A 460 14.70 22.31 -17.26
C ASP A 460 15.60 23.35 -16.53
N ILE A 461 16.68 22.84 -15.91
CA ILE A 461 17.61 23.68 -15.16
C ILE A 461 18.45 24.62 -16.05
N LEU A 462 18.56 24.33 -17.34
CA LEU A 462 19.27 25.17 -18.32
C LEU A 462 18.34 26.16 -19.02
N GLY A 463 17.04 26.12 -18.76
CA GLY A 463 16.03 27.01 -19.29
C GLY A 463 15.37 26.55 -20.58
N ASN A 464 15.67 25.36 -21.09
CA ASN A 464 14.97 24.80 -22.24
C ASN A 464 13.51 24.51 -21.86
N LYS A 465 12.59 24.77 -22.79
CA LYS A 465 11.14 24.59 -22.54
C LYS A 465 10.57 23.56 -23.47
N SER A 466 9.76 22.66 -22.91
CA SER A 466 9.01 21.73 -23.73
C SER A 466 7.93 22.43 -24.59
N ASP A 467 7.38 21.71 -25.54
CA ASP A 467 6.10 22.07 -26.12
C ASP A 467 4.99 22.02 -25.05
N TRP A 468 3.87 22.68 -25.32
CA TRP A 468 2.70 22.63 -24.47
C TRP A 468 2.03 21.24 -24.51
N SER A 469 1.57 20.76 -23.38
CA SER A 469 0.70 19.60 -23.36
C SER A 469 -0.60 19.89 -24.12
N PRO A 470 -1.30 18.85 -24.59
CA PRO A 470 -2.68 19.02 -25.03
C PRO A 470 -3.50 19.71 -23.94
N ALA A 471 -4.33 20.68 -24.33
CA ALA A 471 -5.18 21.36 -23.37
C ALA A 471 -6.22 20.39 -22.78
N VAL A 472 -6.35 20.42 -21.46
CA VAL A 472 -7.37 19.66 -20.72
C VAL A 472 -8.35 20.63 -20.07
N LYS A 473 -9.62 20.23 -20.02
CA LYS A 473 -10.64 21.00 -19.32
C LYS A 473 -10.52 20.74 -17.81
N VAL A 474 -10.34 21.80 -17.03
CA VAL A 474 -10.33 21.78 -15.58
C VAL A 474 -11.55 22.55 -15.08
N VAL A 475 -12.32 21.94 -14.19
CA VAL A 475 -13.46 22.60 -13.56
C VAL A 475 -13.20 22.70 -12.07
N ILE A 476 -13.23 23.92 -11.56
CA ILE A 476 -13.07 24.24 -10.15
C ILE A 476 -14.44 24.32 -9.52
N ASP A 477 -14.72 23.44 -8.57
CA ASP A 477 -15.91 23.45 -7.75
C ASP A 477 -15.51 23.64 -6.28
N ARG A 478 -16.06 24.67 -5.65
CA ARG A 478 -15.84 24.98 -4.23
C ARG A 478 -17.14 24.86 -3.44
N GLY A 479 -18.22 24.56 -4.14
CA GLY A 479 -19.52 24.32 -3.55
C GLY A 479 -19.48 23.10 -2.63
N ARG A 480 -20.39 23.11 -1.68
CA ARG A 480 -20.62 21.93 -0.83
C ARG A 480 -22.02 21.40 -1.06
N PRO A 481 -22.23 20.09 -0.89
CA PRO A 481 -23.54 19.52 -1.01
C PRO A 481 -24.59 20.22 -0.13
N VAL A 482 -25.73 20.47 -0.69
CA VAL A 482 -26.93 20.91 0.06
C VAL A 482 -27.67 19.66 0.52
N VAL A 483 -28.06 19.63 1.79
CA VAL A 483 -28.69 18.47 2.40
C VAL A 483 -30.04 18.87 3.04
N THR A 484 -31.12 18.27 2.56
CA THR A 484 -32.47 18.46 3.09
C THR A 484 -33.17 17.12 3.29
N ASN A 485 -34.26 17.12 4.09
CA ASN A 485 -35.02 15.91 4.39
C ASN A 485 -36.03 15.57 3.29
N ASP A 486 -35.57 15.42 2.05
CA ASP A 486 -36.41 15.05 0.90
C ASP A 486 -36.09 13.65 0.40
N PHE A 487 -36.86 12.66 0.88
CA PHE A 487 -36.77 11.27 0.46
C PHE A 487 -38.00 10.84 -0.33
N VAL A 488 -37.79 10.09 -1.42
CA VAL A 488 -38.82 9.55 -2.25
C VAL A 488 -38.70 8.04 -2.33
N LEU A 489 -39.83 7.34 -2.09
CA LEU A 489 -39.89 5.91 -2.29
C LEU A 489 -39.79 5.59 -3.79
N THR A 490 -38.80 4.85 -4.22
CA THR A 490 -38.58 4.47 -5.64
C THR A 490 -38.96 3.02 -5.92
N ALA A 491 -38.80 2.15 -4.94
CA ALA A 491 -39.25 0.77 -5.02
C ALA A 491 -39.55 0.25 -3.61
N ALA A 492 -40.48 -0.70 -3.53
CA ALA A 492 -40.79 -1.36 -2.26
C ALA A 492 -41.33 -2.78 -2.51
N ASN A 493 -40.98 -3.69 -1.61
CA ASN A 493 -41.57 -5.01 -1.51
C ASN A 493 -41.90 -5.31 -0.03
N SER A 494 -42.38 -6.50 0.26
CA SER A 494 -42.71 -6.89 1.63
C SER A 494 -41.47 -6.94 2.56
N ASN A 495 -40.28 -7.02 1.99
CA ASN A 495 -39.04 -7.22 2.76
C ASN A 495 -38.16 -5.98 2.78
N GLU A 496 -38.23 -5.09 1.78
CA GLU A 496 -37.32 -3.98 1.60
C GLU A 496 -37.97 -2.76 0.94
N LEU A 497 -37.62 -1.58 1.39
CA LEU A 497 -37.93 -0.31 0.75
C LEU A 497 -36.66 0.28 0.13
N SER A 498 -36.75 0.79 -1.08
CA SER A 498 -35.74 1.56 -1.78
C SER A 498 -36.13 3.03 -1.79
N LEU A 499 -35.34 3.85 -1.10
CA LEU A 499 -35.64 5.28 -0.93
C LEU A 499 -34.56 6.11 -1.65
N GLN A 500 -34.97 7.00 -2.52
CA GLN A 500 -34.08 7.98 -3.15
C GLN A 500 -34.03 9.25 -2.32
N TRP A 501 -32.84 9.69 -2.00
CA TRP A 501 -32.63 10.95 -1.28
C TRP A 501 -32.44 12.10 -2.26
N LYS A 502 -33.53 12.79 -2.58
CA LYS A 502 -33.52 13.94 -3.47
C LYS A 502 -33.03 15.23 -2.82
N GLY A 503 -33.03 15.26 -1.49
CA GLY A 503 -32.54 16.36 -0.71
C GLY A 503 -31.00 16.44 -0.58
N ALA A 504 -30.26 15.47 -1.14
CA ALA A 504 -28.83 15.55 -1.25
C ALA A 504 -28.49 16.00 -2.68
N THR A 505 -28.15 17.28 -2.85
CA THR A 505 -27.89 17.90 -4.15
C THR A 505 -26.59 18.70 -4.10
N ASP A 506 -25.95 18.81 -5.24
CA ASP A 506 -24.82 19.68 -5.45
C ASP A 506 -24.95 20.33 -6.84
N ALA A 507 -24.75 21.66 -6.89
CA ALA A 507 -24.95 22.45 -8.11
C ALA A 507 -23.72 22.41 -9.02
N GLY A 508 -22.56 22.13 -8.45
CA GLY A 508 -21.29 22.05 -9.16
C GLY A 508 -21.05 20.69 -9.76
N SER A 509 -20.25 19.86 -9.07
CA SER A 509 -19.82 18.54 -9.55
C SER A 509 -20.92 17.46 -9.42
N GLY A 510 -21.96 17.74 -8.67
CA GLY A 510 -23.03 16.82 -8.34
C GLY A 510 -22.66 15.85 -7.22
N ILE A 511 -23.67 15.13 -6.69
CA ILE A 511 -23.43 14.11 -5.65
C ILE A 511 -22.86 12.86 -6.28
N CYS A 512 -21.71 12.40 -5.80
CA CYS A 512 -21.07 11.16 -6.25
C CYS A 512 -21.14 10.04 -5.22
N GLN A 513 -21.19 10.37 -3.94
CA GLN A 513 -21.23 9.34 -2.90
C GLN A 513 -21.98 9.81 -1.65
N VAL A 514 -22.77 8.92 -1.12
CA VAL A 514 -23.35 9.07 0.22
C VAL A 514 -23.09 7.79 0.99
N ASN A 515 -22.47 7.91 2.15
CA ASN A 515 -22.29 6.83 3.10
C ASN A 515 -23.13 7.08 4.34
N VAL A 516 -23.70 6.05 4.93
CA VAL A 516 -24.18 6.07 6.31
C VAL A 516 -23.19 5.25 7.11
N VAL A 517 -22.57 5.89 8.10
CA VAL A 517 -21.60 5.26 8.99
C VAL A 517 -22.19 5.13 10.41
N ASP A 518 -21.76 4.12 11.11
CA ASP A 518 -22.13 3.94 12.51
C ASP A 518 -21.30 4.81 13.46
N GLU A 519 -21.47 4.62 14.76
CA GLU A 519 -20.76 5.36 15.82
C GLU A 519 -19.23 5.18 15.79
N ASP A 520 -18.75 4.07 15.22
CA ASP A 520 -17.32 3.81 15.08
C ASP A 520 -16.75 4.33 13.76
N GLY A 521 -17.59 4.92 12.89
CA GLY A 521 -17.20 5.45 11.59
C GLY A 521 -17.11 4.38 10.49
N LEU A 522 -17.73 3.22 10.69
CA LEU A 522 -17.79 2.15 9.68
C LEU A 522 -19.02 2.28 8.81
N VAL A 523 -18.84 2.05 7.53
CA VAL A 523 -19.92 2.16 6.55
C VAL A 523 -20.94 1.04 6.75
N ILE A 524 -22.18 1.39 7.10
CA ILE A 524 -23.32 0.45 7.18
C ILE A 524 -24.17 0.48 5.94
N GLN A 525 -24.12 1.56 5.16
CA GLN A 525 -24.77 1.70 3.85
C GLN A 525 -23.98 2.67 2.98
N SER A 526 -23.86 2.39 1.70
CA SER A 526 -23.24 3.27 0.71
C SER A 526 -24.07 3.35 -0.56
N SER A 527 -24.12 4.52 -1.16
CA SER A 527 -24.69 4.75 -2.48
C SER A 527 -23.75 5.62 -3.30
N SER A 528 -23.40 5.15 -4.49
CA SER A 528 -22.56 5.84 -5.47
C SER A 528 -23.34 6.34 -6.68
N ALA A 529 -24.66 6.42 -6.60
CA ALA A 529 -25.48 6.92 -7.68
C ALA A 529 -25.23 8.42 -7.89
N LYS A 530 -24.82 8.78 -9.10
CA LYS A 530 -24.67 10.17 -9.52
C LYS A 530 -26.05 10.84 -9.49
N ASN A 531 -26.18 11.84 -8.64
CA ASN A 531 -27.44 12.55 -8.37
C ASN A 531 -28.59 11.66 -7.85
N ALA A 532 -29.02 11.95 -6.65
CA ALA A 532 -30.09 11.25 -5.92
C ALA A 532 -29.73 9.80 -5.47
N PRO A 533 -28.91 9.66 -4.44
CA PRO A 533 -28.51 8.37 -3.86
C PRO A 533 -29.72 7.55 -3.39
N VAL A 534 -29.65 6.23 -3.54
CA VAL A 534 -30.72 5.30 -3.17
C VAL A 534 -30.28 4.46 -1.99
N PHE A 535 -31.10 4.44 -0.93
CA PHE A 535 -30.92 3.57 0.23
C PHE A 535 -31.94 2.44 0.23
N LYS A 536 -31.49 1.28 0.61
CA LYS A 536 -32.33 0.10 0.83
C LYS A 536 -32.46 -0.14 2.32
N VAL A 537 -33.74 -0.12 2.80
CA VAL A 537 -34.03 -0.32 4.22
C VAL A 537 -35.00 -1.48 4.35
N ALA A 538 -34.64 -2.46 5.17
CA ALA A 538 -35.51 -3.61 5.40
C ALA A 538 -36.85 -3.16 6.02
N SER A 539 -37.92 -3.75 5.55
CA SER A 539 -39.27 -3.40 6.02
C SER A 539 -39.43 -3.63 7.53
N GLY A 540 -39.93 -2.62 8.23
CA GLY A 540 -40.13 -2.65 9.68
C GLY A 540 -38.85 -2.43 10.50
N THR A 541 -37.77 -1.93 9.87
CA THR A 541 -36.50 -1.62 10.54
C THR A 541 -36.16 -0.14 10.45
N THR A 542 -35.12 0.26 11.20
CA THR A 542 -34.57 1.61 11.14
C THR A 542 -33.12 1.55 10.68
N LEU A 543 -32.80 2.35 9.67
CA LEU A 543 -31.41 2.68 9.31
C LEU A 543 -31.08 4.01 9.99
N SER A 544 -30.12 4.02 10.90
CA SER A 544 -29.65 5.23 11.57
C SER A 544 -28.15 5.25 11.63
N GLY A 545 -27.57 6.44 11.58
CA GLY A 545 -26.13 6.69 11.66
C GLY A 545 -25.79 8.10 11.24
N THR A 546 -24.50 8.37 11.02
CA THR A 546 -24.05 9.64 10.45
C THR A 546 -23.96 9.48 8.93
N ALA A 547 -24.73 10.28 8.20
CA ALA A 547 -24.59 10.37 6.75
C ALA A 547 -23.39 11.27 6.41
N GLN A 548 -22.57 10.81 5.49
CA GLN A 548 -21.48 11.55 4.85
C GLN A 548 -21.85 11.72 3.37
N VAL A 549 -22.15 12.95 2.97
CA VAL A 549 -22.56 13.30 1.61
C VAL A 549 -21.41 13.97 0.90
N PHE A 550 -20.95 13.41 -0.20
CA PHE A 550 -19.82 13.95 -0.96
C PHE A 550 -20.24 14.32 -2.38
N ASP A 551 -19.78 15.48 -2.82
CA ASP A 551 -19.77 15.80 -4.24
C ASP A 551 -18.74 14.94 -5.01
N CYS A 552 -18.62 15.14 -6.32
CA CYS A 552 -17.70 14.34 -7.14
C CYS A 552 -16.23 14.71 -7.01
N ILE A 553 -15.91 15.79 -6.31
CA ILE A 553 -14.54 16.23 -6.07
C ILE A 553 -14.10 16.05 -4.61
N GLY A 554 -14.99 15.68 -3.72
CA GLY A 554 -14.69 15.34 -2.34
C GLY A 554 -15.07 16.40 -1.31
N ASN A 555 -15.67 17.55 -1.70
CA ASN A 555 -16.27 18.43 -0.71
C ASN A 555 -17.46 17.71 -0.08
N GLY A 556 -17.63 17.81 1.20
CA GLY A 556 -18.63 17.00 1.88
C GLY A 556 -19.36 17.69 2.98
N MET A 557 -20.47 17.06 3.36
CA MET A 557 -21.29 17.39 4.50
C MET A 557 -21.56 16.14 5.33
N LYS A 558 -21.49 16.21 6.65
CA LYS A 558 -21.87 15.10 7.55
C LYS A 558 -22.85 15.52 8.61
N GLY A 559 -23.77 14.63 8.91
CA GLY A 559 -24.78 14.83 9.96
C GLY A 559 -25.60 13.56 10.16
N ASP A 560 -26.40 13.55 11.23
CA ASP A 560 -27.15 12.35 11.56
C ASP A 560 -28.33 12.15 10.61
N VAL A 561 -28.59 10.90 10.28
CA VAL A 561 -29.73 10.47 9.48
C VAL A 561 -30.40 9.28 10.13
N SER A 562 -31.72 9.29 10.16
CA SER A 562 -32.53 8.15 10.60
C SER A 562 -33.68 7.93 9.64
N ILE A 563 -33.83 6.71 9.14
CA ILE A 563 -34.91 6.27 8.23
C ILE A 563 -35.60 5.08 8.87
N ALA A 564 -36.77 5.30 9.45
CA ALA A 564 -37.61 4.25 9.99
C ALA A 564 -38.66 3.81 8.97
N THR A 565 -38.80 2.51 8.77
CA THR A 565 -39.74 1.96 7.82
C THR A 565 -40.80 1.09 8.50
N SER A 566 -41.98 1.04 7.93
CA SER A 566 -43.07 0.13 8.34
C SER A 566 -43.72 -0.52 7.13
N PHE A 567 -44.29 -1.69 7.34
CA PHE A 567 -44.97 -2.44 6.30
C PHE A 567 -46.19 -3.16 6.85
N VAL A 568 -47.33 -3.03 6.15
CA VAL A 568 -48.54 -3.78 6.46
C VAL A 568 -48.83 -4.72 5.27
N SER A 569 -48.74 -6.03 5.53
CA SER A 569 -48.98 -7.05 4.49
C SER A 569 -50.42 -7.04 3.98
N GLY A 570 -50.60 -7.31 2.70
CA GLY A 570 -51.87 -7.38 2.05
C GLY A 570 -52.81 -8.50 2.51
N ASP A 571 -52.33 -9.46 3.27
CA ASP A 571 -53.11 -10.60 3.77
C ASP A 571 -53.73 -10.43 5.18
N LYS A 572 -53.47 -9.29 5.85
CA LYS A 572 -53.83 -9.03 7.24
C LYS A 572 -55.20 -8.43 7.43
N SER A 573 -55.93 -8.19 6.42
CA SER A 573 -57.22 -7.51 6.47
C SER A 573 -58.40 -8.35 5.91
N ALA A 574 -59.64 -7.91 6.16
CA ALA A 574 -60.80 -8.54 5.59
C ALA A 574 -60.76 -8.49 4.06
N LYS A 575 -61.02 -9.61 3.41
CA LYS A 575 -60.93 -9.79 1.96
C LYS A 575 -62.25 -10.30 1.43
N THR A 576 -62.63 -9.77 0.27
CA THR A 576 -63.75 -10.33 -0.53
C THR A 576 -63.21 -10.70 -1.92
N GLY A 577 -63.82 -11.72 -2.55
CA GLY A 577 -63.40 -12.25 -3.84
C GLY A 577 -62.45 -13.46 -3.74
N LYS A 578 -61.92 -13.87 -4.89
CA LYS A 578 -61.00 -15.00 -4.96
C LYS A 578 -59.55 -14.50 -4.86
N TRP A 579 -58.89 -14.89 -3.79
CA TRP A 579 -57.48 -14.50 -3.54
C TRP A 579 -56.58 -15.74 -3.54
N GLY A 580 -55.44 -15.59 -4.13
CA GLY A 580 -54.38 -16.60 -4.15
C GLY A 580 -53.02 -15.97 -3.89
N PRO A 581 -51.95 -16.80 -3.69
CA PRO A 581 -50.59 -16.29 -3.56
C PRO A 581 -50.12 -15.57 -4.83
N ALA A 582 -49.43 -14.46 -4.68
CA ALA A 582 -48.96 -13.66 -5.80
C ALA A 582 -47.62 -14.17 -6.41
N GLY A 583 -47.02 -15.17 -5.82
CA GLY A 583 -45.71 -15.71 -6.23
C GLY A 583 -44.52 -15.00 -5.60
N VAL A 584 -43.34 -15.65 -5.70
CA VAL A 584 -42.09 -15.21 -5.07
C VAL A 584 -41.62 -13.82 -5.55
N ALA A 585 -41.94 -13.43 -6.78
CA ALA A 585 -41.54 -12.14 -7.34
C ALA A 585 -42.10 -10.91 -6.58
N TYR A 586 -43.13 -11.06 -5.80
CA TYR A 586 -43.78 -9.99 -5.04
C TYR A 586 -43.53 -10.05 -3.55
N GLY A 587 -42.82 -11.07 -3.06
CA GLY A 587 -42.47 -11.27 -1.66
C GLY A 587 -43.57 -11.94 -0.81
N ALA A 588 -43.23 -12.28 0.40
CA ALA A 588 -44.12 -12.92 1.36
C ALA A 588 -45.29 -11.99 1.71
N GLY A 589 -46.52 -12.53 1.79
CA GLY A 589 -47.72 -11.81 2.13
C GLY A 589 -48.38 -11.02 0.95
N ALA A 590 -47.79 -11.04 -0.23
CA ALA A 590 -48.44 -10.53 -1.42
C ALA A 590 -49.55 -11.46 -1.88
N ILE A 591 -50.69 -10.90 -2.28
CA ILE A 591 -51.92 -11.63 -2.68
C ILE A 591 -52.35 -11.23 -4.08
N LYS A 592 -52.78 -12.22 -4.88
CA LYS A 592 -53.32 -12.03 -6.22
C LYS A 592 -54.84 -12.10 -6.20
N CYS A 593 -55.47 -11.05 -6.67
CA CYS A 593 -56.91 -11.03 -6.93
C CYS A 593 -57.22 -11.75 -8.24
N ILE A 594 -58.17 -12.62 -8.22
CA ILE A 594 -58.76 -13.30 -9.38
C ILE A 594 -60.24 -12.87 -9.46
N GLY A 595 -60.61 -12.15 -10.51
CA GLY A 595 -61.91 -11.50 -10.62
C GLY A 595 -61.99 -10.19 -9.84
N LYS A 596 -63.14 -9.86 -9.26
CA LYS A 596 -63.38 -8.64 -8.47
C LYS A 596 -63.07 -8.88 -7.01
N CYS A 597 -62.14 -8.15 -6.43
CA CYS A 597 -61.73 -8.30 -5.04
C CYS A 597 -61.70 -6.96 -4.30
N THR A 598 -61.83 -7.05 -2.97
CA THR A 598 -61.59 -5.95 -2.03
C THR A 598 -60.73 -6.43 -0.87
N ALA A 599 -59.69 -5.68 -0.57
CA ALA A 599 -58.88 -5.85 0.63
C ALA A 599 -59.03 -4.62 1.53
N SER A 600 -58.98 -4.80 2.84
CA SER A 600 -59.04 -3.74 3.83
C SER A 600 -57.80 -3.81 4.74
N LEU A 601 -57.12 -2.71 4.92
CA LEU A 601 -55.92 -2.56 5.73
C LEU A 601 -56.07 -1.39 6.68
N SER A 602 -55.65 -1.50 7.93
CA SER A 602 -55.77 -0.46 8.96
C SER A 602 -54.44 0.23 9.17
N VAL A 603 -54.35 1.49 8.79
CA VAL A 603 -53.10 2.29 8.86
C VAL A 603 -53.36 3.72 9.32
N ALA A 604 -52.34 4.39 9.80
CA ALA A 604 -52.32 5.82 10.10
C ALA A 604 -51.17 6.50 9.30
N GLY A 605 -51.26 7.80 9.16
CA GLY A 605 -50.25 8.63 8.48
C GLY A 605 -50.19 8.45 6.96
N LYS A 606 -49.06 8.91 6.41
CA LYS A 606 -48.78 8.79 4.97
C LYS A 606 -48.30 7.40 4.63
N ASN A 607 -48.95 6.74 3.70
CA ASN A 607 -48.62 5.39 3.28
C ASN A 607 -48.62 5.29 1.74
N ASN A 608 -47.79 4.37 1.23
CA ASN A 608 -47.79 4.02 -0.19
C ASN A 608 -48.50 2.68 -0.38
N VAL A 609 -49.50 2.65 -1.24
CA VAL A 609 -50.18 1.42 -1.64
C VAL A 609 -49.33 0.74 -2.72
N LEU A 610 -48.86 -0.47 -2.44
CA LEU A 610 -48.00 -1.24 -3.32
C LEU A 610 -48.80 -2.29 -4.06
N VAL A 611 -48.75 -2.23 -5.38
CA VAL A 611 -49.41 -3.19 -6.28
C VAL A 611 -48.39 -3.75 -7.29
N GLY A 612 -48.58 -5.01 -7.65
CA GLY A 612 -47.74 -5.66 -8.65
C GLY A 612 -48.23 -5.42 -10.07
N THR A 613 -49.48 -5.73 -10.30
CA THR A 613 -50.12 -5.59 -11.61
C THR A 613 -51.62 -5.32 -11.41
N GLY A 614 -52.30 -4.86 -12.45
CA GLY A 614 -53.73 -4.71 -12.51
C GLY A 614 -54.27 -3.33 -12.12
N VAL A 615 -55.58 -3.19 -12.08
CA VAL A 615 -56.30 -1.95 -11.77
C VAL A 615 -56.95 -2.03 -10.41
N ALA A 616 -56.76 -1.01 -9.58
CA ALA A 616 -57.37 -0.92 -8.26
C ALA A 616 -57.81 0.53 -7.94
N SER A 617 -58.91 0.66 -7.20
CA SER A 617 -59.27 1.90 -6.52
C SER A 617 -58.96 1.84 -5.04
N ILE A 618 -58.53 2.94 -4.47
CA ILE A 618 -58.16 3.07 -3.05
C ILE A 618 -59.14 4.05 -2.40
N ALA A 619 -59.80 3.61 -1.35
CA ALA A 619 -60.70 4.42 -0.56
C ALA A 619 -60.31 4.45 0.92
N ILE A 620 -60.48 5.60 1.57
CA ILE A 620 -60.41 5.79 3.01
C ILE A 620 -61.85 6.10 3.49
N GLY A 621 -62.36 5.21 4.31
CA GLY A 621 -63.81 5.25 4.60
C GLY A 621 -64.63 5.01 3.34
N ASN A 622 -65.54 5.93 3.04
CA ASN A 622 -66.37 5.86 1.84
C ASN A 622 -65.87 6.75 0.69
N LYS A 623 -64.74 7.43 0.86
CA LYS A 623 -64.21 8.34 -0.15
C LYS A 623 -63.06 7.66 -0.92
N THR A 624 -63.16 7.55 -2.24
CA THR A 624 -62.04 7.17 -3.12
C THR A 624 -61.01 8.27 -3.14
N VAL A 625 -59.78 7.94 -2.77
CA VAL A 625 -58.67 8.89 -2.67
C VAL A 625 -57.68 8.73 -3.83
N ALA A 626 -57.61 7.57 -4.45
CA ALA A 626 -56.78 7.31 -5.62
C ALA A 626 -57.31 6.14 -6.46
N THR A 627 -56.97 6.13 -7.74
CA THR A 627 -57.17 5.00 -8.64
C THR A 627 -55.85 4.64 -9.31
N ILE A 628 -55.46 3.37 -9.26
CA ILE A 628 -54.30 2.85 -9.93
C ILE A 628 -54.70 2.32 -11.28
N ALA A 629 -54.20 2.93 -12.32
CA ALA A 629 -54.43 2.47 -13.70
C ALA A 629 -53.59 1.20 -13.97
N ASP A 630 -54.05 0.40 -14.90
CA ASP A 630 -53.37 -0.78 -15.38
C ASP A 630 -51.96 -0.43 -15.91
N SER A 631 -51.00 -1.17 -15.47
CA SER A 631 -49.67 -1.05 -15.99
C SER A 631 -49.18 -2.38 -16.52
N ARG A 632 -48.81 -2.35 -17.75
CA ARG A 632 -48.26 -3.47 -18.50
C ARG A 632 -46.80 -3.77 -18.16
N PHE A 633 -46.19 -3.02 -17.24
CA PHE A 633 -44.79 -3.22 -16.88
C PHE A 633 -44.69 -4.09 -15.61
N ALA A 634 -44.19 -5.28 -15.84
CA ALA A 634 -43.98 -6.31 -14.86
C ALA A 634 -42.87 -5.98 -13.92
N LYS A 635 -43.09 -5.30 -12.89
CA LYS A 635 -42.34 -5.35 -11.60
C LYS A 635 -42.91 -4.24 -10.73
N MET A 636 -43.17 -4.58 -9.52
CA MET A 636 -43.58 -3.79 -8.38
C MET A 636 -43.76 -2.28 -8.57
N ARG A 637 -44.88 -1.70 -8.18
CA ARG A 637 -45.22 -0.29 -8.28
C ARG A 637 -45.71 0.28 -6.98
N ILE A 638 -45.35 1.53 -6.78
CA ILE A 638 -46.13 2.41 -5.94
C ILE A 638 -47.41 2.71 -6.72
N GLY A 639 -48.52 2.13 -6.30
CA GLY A 639 -49.79 2.37 -6.95
C GLY A 639 -50.32 3.75 -6.65
N ALA A 640 -50.29 4.19 -5.40
CA ALA A 640 -50.66 5.51 -4.96
C ALA A 640 -50.09 5.84 -3.56
N SER A 641 -49.87 7.12 -3.33
CA SER A 641 -49.60 7.65 -1.98
C SER A 641 -50.89 8.14 -1.39
N ILE A 642 -51.18 7.76 -0.15
CA ILE A 642 -52.36 8.11 0.61
C ILE A 642 -51.97 8.70 1.96
N ASP A 643 -52.79 9.58 2.49
CA ASP A 643 -52.71 10.07 3.87
C ASP A 643 -53.94 9.64 4.66
N ALA A 644 -53.75 8.71 5.58
CA ALA A 644 -54.82 8.24 6.46
C ALA A 644 -55.10 9.17 7.64
N GLY A 645 -54.24 10.19 7.86
CA GLY A 645 -54.28 11.07 9.02
C GLY A 645 -53.69 10.44 10.28
N ALA A 646 -53.68 11.18 11.37
CA ALA A 646 -53.00 10.79 12.61
C ALA A 646 -53.58 9.54 13.31
N THR A 647 -54.84 9.26 13.11
CA THR A 647 -55.52 8.09 13.68
C THR A 647 -55.61 6.95 12.67
N LYS A 648 -55.58 5.70 13.17
CA LYS A 648 -55.78 4.53 12.31
C LYS A 648 -57.13 4.59 11.57
N LYS A 649 -57.08 4.48 10.26
CA LYS A 649 -58.27 4.37 9.38
C LYS A 649 -58.18 3.12 8.53
N VAL A 650 -59.35 2.60 8.16
CA VAL A 650 -59.44 1.47 7.22
C VAL A 650 -59.29 2.00 5.80
N VAL A 651 -58.21 1.55 5.16
CA VAL A 651 -57.97 1.76 3.73
C VAL A 651 -58.53 0.54 2.97
N ARG A 652 -59.44 0.77 2.05
CA ARG A 652 -60.01 -0.27 1.18
C ARG A 652 -59.40 -0.20 -0.21
N ILE A 653 -58.89 -1.34 -0.69
CA ILE A 653 -58.29 -1.49 -2.00
C ILE A 653 -59.16 -2.46 -2.79
N SER A 654 -59.86 -1.94 -3.80
CA SER A 654 -60.82 -2.68 -4.60
C SER A 654 -60.43 -2.66 -6.06
N GLY A 655 -60.60 -3.77 -6.76
CA GLY A 655 -60.25 -3.82 -8.18
C GLY A 655 -60.49 -5.19 -8.83
N ILE A 656 -60.03 -5.35 -10.04
CA ILE A 656 -60.18 -6.54 -10.86
C ILE A 656 -58.79 -7.04 -11.26
N ASN A 657 -58.50 -8.31 -11.01
CA ASN A 657 -57.27 -9.00 -11.45
C ASN A 657 -55.98 -8.26 -11.09
N PHE A 658 -55.82 -7.86 -9.86
CA PHE A 658 -54.63 -7.14 -9.42
C PHE A 658 -53.82 -7.93 -8.37
N VAL A 659 -52.56 -7.56 -8.20
CA VAL A 659 -51.72 -8.06 -7.13
C VAL A 659 -51.55 -6.99 -6.07
N LEU A 660 -51.99 -7.28 -4.84
CA LEU A 660 -51.78 -6.43 -3.70
C LEU A 660 -50.52 -6.93 -2.91
N ILE A 661 -49.54 -6.08 -2.83
CA ILE A 661 -48.33 -6.36 -2.05
C ILE A 661 -48.53 -5.91 -0.59
N GLY A 662 -49.07 -4.71 -0.38
CA GLY A 662 -49.35 -4.16 0.95
C GLY A 662 -49.25 -2.64 0.98
N LEU A 663 -49.19 -2.09 2.17
CA LEU A 663 -48.94 -0.68 2.41
C LEU A 663 -47.59 -0.52 3.11
N SER A 664 -46.80 0.41 2.63
CA SER A 664 -45.52 0.77 3.26
C SER A 664 -45.52 2.25 3.60
N ALA A 665 -44.90 2.55 4.74
CA ALA A 665 -44.58 3.91 5.15
C ALA A 665 -43.13 4.02 5.61
N PHE A 666 -42.62 5.22 5.53
CA PHE A 666 -41.34 5.55 6.09
C PHE A 666 -41.40 6.95 6.71
N SER A 667 -40.58 7.16 7.72
CA SER A 667 -40.26 8.46 8.29
C SER A 667 -38.77 8.70 8.24
N THR A 668 -38.35 9.93 7.98
CA THR A 668 -36.97 10.31 7.90
C THR A 668 -36.69 11.48 8.84
N THR A 669 -35.55 11.46 9.49
CA THR A 669 -35.07 12.55 10.31
C THR A 669 -33.64 12.84 9.90
N ILE A 670 -33.32 14.12 9.71
CA ILE A 670 -32.00 14.63 9.42
C ILE A 670 -31.59 15.59 10.52
N GLY A 671 -30.41 15.38 11.08
CA GLY A 671 -29.79 16.27 12.04
C GLY A 671 -29.17 17.52 11.40
N THR A 672 -28.42 18.26 12.16
CA THR A 672 -27.63 19.38 11.67
C THR A 672 -26.38 18.85 10.95
N TYR A 673 -26.19 19.29 9.72
CA TYR A 673 -25.04 18.93 8.90
C TYR A 673 -23.91 19.92 9.07
N LYS A 674 -22.68 19.38 9.13
CA LYS A 674 -21.44 20.15 9.24
C LYS A 674 -20.55 19.86 8.03
N GLU A 675 -19.70 20.80 7.69
CA GLU A 675 -18.70 20.62 6.65
C GLU A 675 -17.75 19.48 7.01
N PHE A 676 -17.41 18.72 5.98
CA PHE A 676 -16.59 17.54 6.12
C PHE A 676 -15.94 17.21 4.78
N ASP A 677 -14.64 17.20 4.73
CA ASP A 677 -13.94 16.85 3.52
C ASP A 677 -13.69 15.35 3.45
N ARG A 678 -13.75 14.82 2.25
CA ARG A 678 -13.37 13.45 1.99
C ARG A 678 -11.90 13.26 2.36
N ASN A 679 -11.57 12.15 3.02
CA ASN A 679 -10.19 11.73 3.11
C ASN A 679 -9.60 11.65 1.71
N PRO A 680 -8.41 12.22 1.47
CA PRO A 680 -7.78 12.10 0.16
C PRO A 680 -7.66 10.63 -0.20
N GLU A 681 -8.01 10.29 -1.44
CA GLU A 681 -7.72 8.95 -1.97
C GLU A 681 -6.22 8.72 -1.82
N VAL A 682 -5.87 7.63 -1.18
CA VAL A 682 -4.46 7.26 -1.03
C VAL A 682 -3.97 6.85 -2.40
N SER A 683 -3.17 7.71 -3.02
CA SER A 683 -2.48 7.36 -4.26
C SER A 683 -1.42 6.31 -3.93
N ASP A 684 -1.54 5.14 -4.51
CA ASP A 684 -0.49 4.14 -4.47
C ASP A 684 0.47 4.44 -5.64
N PRO A 685 1.70 4.88 -5.36
CA PRO A 685 2.65 5.22 -6.41
C PRO A 685 3.07 4.01 -7.27
N SER A 686 2.87 2.79 -6.78
CA SER A 686 3.14 1.56 -7.54
C SER A 686 2.07 1.25 -8.58
N LEU A 687 0.90 1.90 -8.52
CA LEU A 687 -0.20 1.68 -9.46
C LEU A 687 0.00 2.44 -10.78
N THR A 688 0.93 1.97 -11.58
CA THR A 688 1.08 2.39 -12.98
C THR A 688 0.11 1.68 -13.92
N ASP A 689 -0.49 0.56 -13.48
CA ASP A 689 -1.40 -0.27 -14.27
C ASP A 689 -2.87 0.16 -14.07
N SER A 690 -3.51 0.56 -15.16
CA SER A 690 -4.94 0.92 -15.18
C SER A 690 -5.86 -0.23 -14.75
N LYS A 691 -5.46 -1.50 -14.96
CA LYS A 691 -6.23 -2.68 -14.57
C LYS A 691 -6.29 -2.86 -13.06
N GLN A 692 -5.20 -2.57 -12.35
CA GLN A 692 -5.15 -2.65 -10.89
C GLN A 692 -5.91 -1.47 -10.25
N ASN A 693 -5.85 -0.29 -10.85
CA ASN A 693 -6.66 0.85 -10.41
C ASN A 693 -8.17 0.54 -10.49
N ALA A 694 -8.60 -0.25 -11.46
CA ALA A 694 -9.99 -0.68 -11.56
C ALA A 694 -10.46 -1.56 -10.39
N LEU A 695 -9.55 -2.22 -9.65
CA LEU A 695 -9.88 -3.02 -8.48
C LEU A 695 -10.15 -2.17 -7.23
N SER A 696 -9.63 -0.96 -7.15
CA SER A 696 -9.75 -0.08 -5.97
C SER A 696 -11.21 0.22 -5.59
N LYS A 697 -12.12 0.20 -6.57
CA LYS A 697 -13.55 0.46 -6.35
C LYS A 697 -14.29 -0.64 -5.59
N TYR A 698 -13.72 -1.84 -5.48
CA TYR A 698 -14.35 -3.00 -4.86
C TYR A 698 -13.91 -3.22 -3.40
N GLY A 699 -12.69 -2.82 -3.03
CA GLY A 699 -12.16 -2.91 -1.67
C GLY A 699 -12.52 -1.72 -0.78
N PHE A 700 -11.79 -1.56 0.29
CA PHE A 700 -11.85 -0.37 1.13
C PHE A 700 -11.39 0.86 0.34
N ARG A 701 -12.07 1.97 0.57
CA ARG A 701 -11.75 3.29 0.04
C ARG A 701 -11.62 4.27 1.20
N ALA A 702 -10.85 5.32 1.01
CA ALA A 702 -10.76 6.38 2.01
C ALA A 702 -12.13 6.94 2.41
N SER A 703 -13.04 7.01 1.44
CA SER A 703 -14.42 7.47 1.65
C SER A 703 -15.32 6.52 2.46
N ASP A 704 -14.90 5.29 2.71
CA ASP A 704 -15.65 4.34 3.53
C ASP A 704 -15.46 4.59 5.04
N PHE A 705 -14.51 5.46 5.41
CA PHE A 705 -14.09 5.70 6.79
C PHE A 705 -14.17 7.17 7.15
N SER A 706 -14.41 7.45 8.44
CA SER A 706 -14.28 8.81 8.96
C SER A 706 -12.81 9.25 9.02
N GLN A 707 -12.57 10.55 9.22
CA GLN A 707 -11.22 11.13 9.28
C GLN A 707 -10.33 10.57 10.41
N GLU A 708 -10.91 9.86 11.38
CA GLU A 708 -10.17 9.24 12.47
C GLU A 708 -9.44 7.97 12.04
N TRP A 709 -9.78 7.44 10.87
CA TRP A 709 -9.16 6.27 10.28
C TRP A 709 -8.10 6.68 9.28
N THR A 710 -6.98 6.03 9.33
CA THR A 710 -5.95 6.11 8.29
C THR A 710 -6.10 4.91 7.36
N VAL A 711 -6.29 5.19 6.08
CA VAL A 711 -6.41 4.19 5.01
C VAL A 711 -5.09 4.12 4.28
N LEU A 712 -4.48 2.96 4.22
CA LEU A 712 -3.13 2.76 3.68
C LEU A 712 -3.13 1.64 2.64
N PRO A 713 -2.55 1.84 1.45
CA PRO A 713 -2.19 0.72 0.59
C PRO A 713 -1.18 -0.18 1.32
N MET A 714 -1.40 -1.48 1.27
CA MET A 714 -0.40 -2.42 1.78
C MET A 714 0.82 -2.41 0.85
N VAL A 715 2.01 -2.45 1.44
CA VAL A 715 3.25 -2.69 0.70
C VAL A 715 3.13 -4.08 0.05
N GLY A 716 3.40 -4.18 -1.25
CA GLY A 716 3.15 -5.40 -2.00
C GLY A 716 1.68 -5.71 -2.28
N GLY A 717 0.74 -4.89 -1.81
CA GLY A 717 -0.71 -5.12 -1.93
C GLY A 717 -1.27 -5.09 -3.34
N THR A 718 -0.44 -4.84 -4.35
CA THR A 718 -0.77 -4.88 -5.78
C THR A 718 -0.04 -5.98 -6.53
N THR A 719 0.95 -6.61 -5.93
CA THR A 719 1.65 -7.75 -6.53
C THR A 719 0.83 -9.02 -6.42
N THR A 720 0.84 -9.82 -7.46
CA THR A 720 0.27 -11.17 -7.47
C THR A 720 1.23 -12.22 -6.93
N ASP A 721 2.44 -11.85 -6.55
CA ASP A 721 3.45 -12.76 -6.00
C ASP A 721 3.21 -13.02 -4.50
N ASP A 722 2.69 -12.02 -3.77
CA ASP A 722 2.29 -12.21 -2.38
C ASP A 722 1.01 -13.07 -2.27
N PRO A 723 0.94 -14.04 -1.34
CA PRO A 723 -0.24 -14.85 -1.14
C PRO A 723 -1.48 -14.03 -0.80
N THR A 724 -2.61 -14.40 -1.39
CA THR A 724 -3.94 -13.88 -1.03
C THR A 724 -4.66 -14.82 -0.07
N LEU A 725 -4.59 -16.12 -0.35
CA LEU A 725 -5.21 -17.16 0.46
C LEU A 725 -4.16 -17.75 1.40
N ASP A 726 -4.19 -17.34 2.65
CA ASP A 726 -3.20 -17.69 3.68
C ASP A 726 -3.80 -18.42 4.88
N LEU A 727 -5.07 -18.85 4.78
CA LEU A 727 -5.75 -19.51 5.88
C LEU A 727 -5.01 -20.80 6.32
N CYS A 728 -4.70 -20.89 7.61
CA CYS A 728 -4.10 -22.07 8.22
C CYS A 728 -2.81 -22.55 7.55
N ASN A 729 -2.01 -21.64 7.02
CA ASN A 729 -0.79 -21.95 6.28
C ASN A 729 -1.00 -22.99 5.16
N GLY A 730 -2.16 -22.91 4.49
CA GLY A 730 -2.51 -23.81 3.39
C GLY A 730 -1.75 -23.46 2.12
N VAL A 731 -1.54 -24.47 1.27
CA VAL A 731 -0.96 -24.29 -0.06
C VAL A 731 -2.09 -24.15 -1.08
N PHE A 732 -2.07 -23.06 -1.83
CA PHE A 732 -3.08 -22.72 -2.82
C PHE A 732 -2.47 -22.67 -4.21
N LEU A 733 -2.75 -23.69 -5.03
CA LEU A 733 -2.21 -23.79 -6.40
C LEU A 733 -2.84 -22.74 -7.35
N SER A 734 -4.02 -22.23 -6.97
CA SER A 734 -4.74 -21.21 -7.72
C SER A 734 -4.13 -19.81 -7.61
N GLU A 735 -3.20 -19.58 -6.69
CA GLU A 735 -2.55 -18.28 -6.50
C GLU A 735 -1.86 -17.77 -7.79
N LYS A 736 -1.27 -18.68 -8.57
CA LYS A 736 -0.65 -18.37 -9.88
C LYS A 736 -1.64 -17.89 -10.96
N GLU A 737 -2.93 -18.10 -10.75
CA GLU A 737 -3.99 -17.70 -11.70
C GLU A 737 -4.53 -16.29 -11.42
N ARG A 738 -3.94 -15.57 -10.49
CA ARG A 738 -4.30 -14.18 -10.23
C ARG A 738 -3.72 -13.27 -11.29
N VAL A 739 -4.52 -12.37 -11.81
CA VAL A 739 -4.14 -11.38 -12.83
C VAL A 739 -4.26 -9.94 -12.34
N GLY A 740 -4.66 -9.75 -11.09
CA GLY A 740 -4.70 -8.46 -10.42
C GLY A 740 -5.05 -8.61 -8.95
N ARG A 741 -4.46 -7.76 -8.11
CA ARG A 741 -4.62 -7.74 -6.67
C ARG A 741 -4.63 -6.31 -6.14
N ARG A 742 -5.44 -6.05 -5.15
CA ARG A 742 -5.43 -4.79 -4.40
C ARG A 742 -5.74 -5.06 -2.94
N GLN A 743 -4.79 -4.75 -2.07
CA GLN A 743 -4.97 -4.85 -0.63
C GLN A 743 -4.84 -3.48 0.03
N ILE A 744 -5.79 -3.15 0.88
CA ILE A 744 -5.85 -1.89 1.64
C ILE A 744 -5.95 -2.22 3.13
N ALA A 745 -5.02 -1.69 3.91
CA ALA A 745 -5.08 -1.73 5.36
C ALA A 745 -5.72 -0.47 5.92
N VAL A 746 -6.35 -0.60 7.06
CA VAL A 746 -6.99 0.51 7.76
C VAL A 746 -6.60 0.49 9.23
N THR A 747 -6.24 1.63 9.78
CA THR A 747 -5.88 1.75 11.20
C THR A 747 -6.54 2.96 11.83
N LYS A 748 -6.82 2.87 13.13
CA LYS A 748 -7.34 3.97 13.94
C LYS A 748 -6.57 4.00 15.25
N VAL A 749 -6.11 5.19 15.64
CA VAL A 749 -5.36 5.37 16.90
C VAL A 749 -6.22 4.96 18.09
N GLY A 750 -5.67 4.13 18.97
CA GLY A 750 -6.37 3.62 20.15
C GLY A 750 -7.36 2.49 19.88
N SER A 751 -7.44 1.98 18.64
CA SER A 751 -8.26 0.79 18.35
C SER A 751 -7.57 -0.48 18.86
N SER A 752 -8.39 -1.49 19.20
CA SER A 752 -7.92 -2.82 19.59
C SER A 752 -7.59 -3.72 18.40
N PHE A 753 -7.73 -3.23 17.17
CA PHE A 753 -7.43 -4.01 15.98
C PHE A 753 -5.93 -4.19 15.80
N ALA A 754 -5.48 -5.44 15.79
CA ALA A 754 -4.12 -5.78 15.43
C ALA A 754 -3.89 -5.67 13.92
N PHE A 755 -4.94 -5.98 13.14
CA PHE A 755 -4.93 -5.87 11.69
C PHE A 755 -6.36 -5.74 11.17
N LEU A 756 -6.58 -4.79 10.28
CA LEU A 756 -7.84 -4.60 9.56
C LEU A 756 -7.52 -4.31 8.11
N SER A 757 -7.96 -5.17 7.21
CA SER A 757 -7.62 -5.05 5.79
C SER A 757 -8.73 -5.59 4.89
N SER A 758 -8.87 -5.00 3.73
CA SER A 758 -9.63 -5.55 2.63
C SER A 758 -8.72 -5.93 1.47
N GLU A 759 -9.06 -6.99 0.78
CA GLU A 759 -8.34 -7.46 -0.38
C GLU A 759 -9.30 -7.73 -1.53
N VAL A 760 -8.92 -7.34 -2.74
CA VAL A 760 -9.66 -7.62 -3.96
C VAL A 760 -8.73 -8.27 -4.94
N VAL A 761 -9.14 -9.40 -5.50
CA VAL A 761 -8.36 -10.15 -6.48
C VAL A 761 -9.20 -10.41 -7.72
N ARG A 762 -8.56 -10.35 -8.87
CA ARG A 762 -9.09 -10.84 -10.12
C ARG A 762 -8.30 -12.05 -10.58
N TYR A 763 -8.98 -13.16 -10.78
CA TYR A 763 -8.42 -14.37 -11.37
C TYR A 763 -8.46 -14.32 -12.90
N SER A 764 -7.65 -15.13 -13.56
CA SER A 764 -7.59 -15.25 -15.03
C SER A 764 -8.92 -15.68 -15.65
N SER A 765 -9.78 -16.34 -14.87
CA SER A 765 -11.11 -16.80 -15.28
C SER A 765 -12.01 -17.11 -14.07
N ALA A 766 -13.32 -17.20 -14.29
CA ALA A 766 -14.25 -17.68 -13.29
C ALA A 766 -13.98 -19.14 -12.86
N ALA A 767 -13.41 -19.96 -13.77
CA ALA A 767 -12.99 -21.32 -13.43
C ALA A 767 -11.81 -21.33 -12.45
N ALA A 768 -10.83 -20.43 -12.65
CA ALA A 768 -9.70 -20.25 -11.74
C ALA A 768 -10.16 -19.76 -10.35
N ALA A 769 -11.07 -18.80 -10.28
CA ALA A 769 -11.67 -18.36 -9.02
C ALA A 769 -12.45 -19.48 -8.31
N THR A 770 -13.15 -20.33 -9.08
CA THR A 770 -13.84 -21.50 -8.52
C THR A 770 -12.85 -22.55 -7.98
N ALA A 771 -11.69 -22.72 -8.63
CA ALA A 771 -10.62 -23.60 -8.12
C ALA A 771 -10.07 -23.06 -6.79
N ALA A 772 -9.76 -21.76 -6.72
CA ALA A 772 -9.31 -21.10 -5.50
C ALA A 772 -10.30 -21.25 -4.36
N GLN A 773 -11.59 -21.09 -4.62
CA GLN A 773 -12.64 -21.30 -3.64
C GLN A 773 -12.68 -22.74 -3.11
N LYS A 774 -12.54 -23.76 -4.00
CA LYS A 774 -12.50 -25.17 -3.59
C LYS A 774 -11.29 -25.50 -2.72
N GLU A 775 -10.13 -24.95 -3.08
CA GLU A 775 -8.90 -25.08 -2.29
C GLU A 775 -9.10 -24.48 -0.89
N LEU A 776 -9.66 -23.26 -0.82
CA LEU A 776 -9.95 -22.60 0.44
C LEU A 776 -10.93 -23.40 1.32
N VAL A 777 -12.01 -23.91 0.76
CA VAL A 777 -12.98 -24.76 1.49
C VAL A 777 -12.28 -26.01 2.03
N LYS A 778 -11.42 -26.63 1.23
CA LYS A 778 -10.65 -27.82 1.67
C LYS A 778 -9.71 -27.47 2.82
N VAL A 779 -8.91 -26.42 2.69
CA VAL A 779 -7.98 -25.98 3.73
C VAL A 779 -8.72 -25.61 5.01
N PHE A 780 -9.84 -24.91 4.91
CA PHE A 780 -10.69 -24.56 6.04
C PHE A 780 -11.21 -25.81 6.76
N THR A 781 -11.72 -26.78 6.01
CA THR A 781 -12.25 -28.04 6.57
C THR A 781 -11.15 -28.85 7.25
N ASP A 782 -9.99 -28.96 6.60
CA ASP A 782 -8.84 -29.67 7.16
C ASP A 782 -8.32 -28.99 8.44
N CYS A 783 -8.27 -27.66 8.44
CA CYS A 783 -7.84 -26.90 9.60
C CYS A 783 -8.81 -27.03 10.78
N GLN A 784 -10.11 -27.02 10.53
CA GLN A 784 -11.13 -27.29 11.56
C GLN A 784 -10.97 -28.69 12.16
N ALA A 785 -10.79 -29.71 11.31
CA ALA A 785 -10.60 -31.08 11.74
C ALA A 785 -9.33 -31.25 12.60
N ASN A 786 -8.24 -30.56 12.22
CA ASN A 786 -6.96 -30.63 12.93
C ASN A 786 -6.87 -29.62 14.09
N LYS A 787 -7.87 -28.76 14.29
CA LYS A 787 -7.90 -27.69 15.29
C LYS A 787 -6.70 -26.71 15.13
N GLY A 788 -6.28 -26.44 13.90
CA GLY A 788 -5.16 -25.60 13.58
C GLY A 788 -4.23 -26.21 12.54
N PHE A 789 -3.01 -25.70 12.47
CA PHE A 789 -1.96 -26.20 11.57
C PHE A 789 -0.64 -26.39 12.31
N LYS A 790 0.28 -27.16 11.72
CA LYS A 790 1.63 -27.31 12.23
C LYS A 790 2.55 -26.30 11.56
N ASP A 791 3.28 -25.54 12.37
CA ASP A 791 4.32 -24.65 11.91
C ASP A 791 5.53 -25.45 11.33
N PRO A 792 6.55 -24.78 10.74
CA PRO A 792 7.72 -25.44 10.20
C PRO A 792 8.51 -26.30 11.21
N THR A 793 8.34 -26.05 12.51
CA THR A 793 8.98 -26.84 13.58
C THR A 793 8.12 -28.07 13.99
N GLY A 794 6.93 -28.23 13.42
CA GLY A 794 5.97 -29.26 13.78
C GLY A 794 5.10 -28.92 14.98
N THR A 795 5.26 -27.73 15.57
CA THR A 795 4.44 -27.27 16.70
C THR A 795 3.03 -26.91 16.20
N LEU A 796 2.01 -27.38 16.90
CA LEU A 796 0.62 -27.02 16.57
C LEU A 796 0.38 -25.54 16.89
N VAL A 797 -0.05 -24.78 15.90
CA VAL A 797 -0.65 -23.45 16.06
C VAL A 797 -2.17 -23.67 16.16
N PRO A 798 -2.75 -23.60 17.37
CA PRO A 798 -4.14 -23.97 17.57
C PRO A 798 -5.10 -22.87 17.09
N TYR A 799 -6.19 -23.32 16.47
CA TYR A 799 -7.32 -22.52 16.03
C TYR A 799 -8.58 -23.01 16.77
N ASP A 800 -9.21 -22.13 17.54
CA ASP A 800 -10.50 -22.38 18.18
C ASP A 800 -11.61 -21.74 17.35
N PHE A 801 -12.21 -22.52 16.44
CA PHE A 801 -13.26 -22.06 15.55
C PHE A 801 -14.58 -21.86 16.27
N LYS A 802 -15.23 -20.74 16.02
CA LYS A 802 -16.55 -20.37 16.54
C LYS A 802 -17.58 -20.33 15.42
N THR A 803 -18.82 -20.63 15.76
CA THR A 803 -19.94 -20.57 14.81
C THR A 803 -20.37 -19.14 14.56
N LEU A 804 -20.59 -18.82 13.30
CA LEU A 804 -21.18 -17.55 12.87
C LEU A 804 -22.69 -17.75 12.62
N ASN A 805 -23.51 -16.99 13.33
CA ASN A 805 -24.96 -17.01 13.22
C ASN A 805 -25.49 -15.76 12.51
N ASN A 806 -26.71 -15.84 11.97
CA ASN A 806 -27.41 -14.69 11.38
C ASN A 806 -26.65 -13.98 10.27
N ILE A 807 -25.98 -14.75 9.40
CA ILE A 807 -25.21 -14.21 8.26
C ILE A 807 -26.18 -13.50 7.29
N PRO A 808 -25.99 -12.19 7.01
CA PRO A 808 -26.88 -11.45 6.11
C PRO A 808 -26.87 -12.04 4.70
N ALA A 809 -28.02 -11.93 4.02
CA ALA A 809 -28.08 -12.23 2.61
C ALA A 809 -27.30 -11.16 1.81
N GLY A 810 -26.61 -11.60 0.75
CA GLY A 810 -25.81 -10.73 -0.13
C GLY A 810 -25.84 -11.25 -1.56
N VAL A 811 -25.10 -10.60 -2.43
CA VAL A 811 -24.97 -10.99 -3.85
C VAL A 811 -24.19 -12.27 -4.04
N VAL A 812 -23.36 -12.64 -3.09
CA VAL A 812 -22.58 -13.88 -3.09
C VAL A 812 -23.37 -14.99 -2.40
N SER A 813 -23.60 -16.09 -3.12
CA SER A 813 -24.30 -17.25 -2.59
C SER A 813 -23.51 -17.93 -1.46
N GLU A 814 -24.19 -18.71 -0.61
CA GLU A 814 -23.57 -19.45 0.47
C GLU A 814 -22.49 -20.41 -0.01
N SER A 815 -22.67 -21.00 -1.20
CA SER A 815 -21.69 -21.90 -1.81
C SER A 815 -20.41 -21.20 -2.27
N ASN A 816 -20.43 -19.89 -2.42
CA ASN A 816 -19.32 -19.10 -2.96
C ASN A 816 -18.64 -18.22 -1.89
N ARG A 817 -18.83 -18.55 -0.62
CA ARG A 817 -18.21 -17.82 0.50
C ARG A 817 -17.68 -18.78 1.56
N VAL A 818 -16.59 -18.38 2.20
CA VAL A 818 -16.05 -19.00 3.41
C VAL A 818 -15.89 -17.90 4.45
N PHE A 819 -16.56 -18.06 5.58
CA PHE A 819 -16.50 -17.13 6.69
C PHE A 819 -15.87 -17.83 7.89
N VAL A 820 -14.84 -17.22 8.43
CA VAL A 820 -14.01 -17.74 9.51
C VAL A 820 -14.16 -16.87 10.74
N TYR A 821 -14.47 -17.46 11.86
CA TYR A 821 -14.40 -16.87 13.17
C TYR A 821 -13.60 -17.79 14.08
N THR A 822 -12.41 -17.39 14.46
CA THR A 822 -11.53 -18.25 15.26
C THR A 822 -10.66 -17.46 16.22
N ASN A 823 -10.36 -18.06 17.36
CA ASN A 823 -9.24 -17.63 18.17
C ASN A 823 -7.99 -18.38 17.72
N ILE A 824 -6.91 -17.64 17.51
CA ILE A 824 -5.59 -18.18 17.20
C ILE A 824 -4.76 -17.99 18.45
N ASP A 825 -4.36 -19.09 19.08
CA ASP A 825 -3.50 -19.06 20.26
C ASP A 825 -2.06 -19.36 19.85
N SER A 826 -1.24 -18.33 19.77
CA SER A 826 0.20 -18.43 19.59
C SER A 826 0.95 -17.96 20.85
N GLY A 827 0.44 -18.30 22.04
CA GLY A 827 1.01 -17.90 23.32
C GLY A 827 0.77 -16.41 23.63
N THR A 828 1.82 -15.62 23.76
CA THR A 828 1.71 -14.17 24.07
C THR A 828 1.02 -13.37 22.97
N ASN A 829 0.79 -13.95 21.80
CA ASN A 829 0.19 -13.30 20.63
C ASN A 829 -1.22 -13.84 20.31
N ALA A 830 -1.97 -14.30 21.31
CA ALA A 830 -3.35 -14.73 21.11
C ALA A 830 -4.19 -13.64 20.42
N ARG A 831 -4.88 -14.01 19.34
CA ARG A 831 -5.66 -13.09 18.50
C ARG A 831 -6.97 -13.74 18.10
N THR A 832 -7.98 -12.92 17.91
CA THR A 832 -9.25 -13.37 17.32
C THR A 832 -9.33 -12.88 15.89
N LEU A 833 -9.57 -13.79 14.95
CA LEU A 833 -9.71 -13.53 13.53
C LEU A 833 -11.16 -13.63 13.09
N LEU A 834 -11.63 -12.59 12.38
CA LEU A 834 -12.78 -12.67 11.47
C LEU A 834 -12.24 -12.56 10.05
N GLY A 835 -12.37 -13.62 9.27
CA GLY A 835 -11.98 -13.70 7.88
C GLY A 835 -13.20 -13.95 7.00
N PHE A 836 -13.44 -13.10 6.01
CA PHE A 836 -14.58 -13.17 5.11
C PHE A 836 -14.11 -13.29 3.68
N TYR A 837 -14.16 -14.47 3.12
CA TYR A 837 -13.72 -14.81 1.77
C TYR A 837 -14.96 -14.98 0.88
N GLN A 838 -15.07 -14.18 -0.19
CA GLN A 838 -16.25 -14.17 -1.04
C GLN A 838 -15.86 -14.11 -2.53
N PHE A 839 -16.41 -15.04 -3.32
CA PHE A 839 -16.12 -15.18 -4.75
C PHE A 839 -17.35 -14.86 -5.60
N ASN A 840 -17.18 -14.09 -6.66
CA ASN A 840 -18.24 -13.77 -7.64
C ASN A 840 -17.67 -13.67 -9.05
N GLY A 841 -17.97 -14.64 -9.91
CA GLY A 841 -17.37 -14.74 -11.23
C GLY A 841 -15.85 -14.94 -11.13
N GLU A 842 -15.08 -14.08 -11.79
CA GLU A 842 -13.62 -14.07 -11.73
C GLU A 842 -13.05 -13.26 -10.56
N MET A 843 -13.90 -12.69 -9.73
CA MET A 843 -13.53 -11.77 -8.68
C MET A 843 -13.61 -12.42 -7.29
N PHE A 844 -12.70 -11.99 -6.43
CA PHE A 844 -12.66 -12.32 -5.02
C PHE A 844 -12.59 -11.04 -4.19
N THR A 845 -13.27 -11.03 -3.05
CA THR A 845 -13.07 -10.05 -1.98
C THR A 845 -12.80 -10.75 -0.66
N GLY A 846 -11.73 -10.33 0.00
CA GLY A 846 -11.38 -10.67 1.37
C GLY A 846 -11.58 -9.49 2.31
N LEU A 847 -12.05 -9.77 3.50
CA LEU A 847 -12.03 -8.83 4.62
C LEU A 847 -11.43 -9.56 5.83
N TYR A 848 -10.38 -8.99 6.39
CA TYR A 848 -9.62 -9.57 7.49
C TYR A 848 -9.64 -8.62 8.68
N VAL A 849 -10.13 -9.10 9.81
CA VAL A 849 -10.20 -8.34 11.06
C VAL A 849 -9.56 -9.15 12.17
N LEU A 850 -8.38 -8.72 12.62
CA LEU A 850 -7.70 -9.31 13.77
C LEU A 850 -7.81 -8.38 14.96
N ASN A 851 -8.25 -8.93 16.10
CA ASN A 851 -8.39 -8.21 17.35
C ASN A 851 -7.67 -8.96 18.48
N THR A 852 -6.94 -8.25 19.32
CA THR A 852 -6.25 -8.83 20.48
C THR A 852 -7.18 -9.03 21.68
N GLN A 853 -8.35 -8.39 21.69
CA GLN A 853 -9.32 -8.42 22.81
C GLN A 853 -10.54 -9.32 22.52
N GLY A 854 -10.61 -9.92 21.33
CA GLY A 854 -11.78 -10.67 20.88
C GLY A 854 -12.90 -9.76 20.35
N PHE A 855 -14.07 -10.36 20.06
CA PHE A 855 -15.25 -9.66 19.53
C PHE A 855 -16.48 -9.99 20.35
N THR A 856 -17.32 -8.98 20.57
CA THR A 856 -18.69 -9.16 21.04
C THR A 856 -19.59 -9.62 19.88
N ASP A 857 -20.75 -10.24 20.17
CA ASP A 857 -21.71 -10.65 19.15
C ASP A 857 -22.18 -9.48 18.26
N ALA A 858 -22.34 -8.30 18.86
CA ALA A 858 -22.69 -7.09 18.11
C ALA A 858 -21.60 -6.68 17.12
N GLN A 859 -20.32 -6.77 17.51
CA GLN A 859 -19.19 -6.48 16.63
C GLN A 859 -19.08 -7.54 15.51
N VAL A 860 -19.30 -8.81 15.82
CA VAL A 860 -19.33 -9.88 14.80
C VAL A 860 -20.43 -9.61 13.78
N ALA A 861 -21.65 -9.31 14.24
CA ALA A 861 -22.78 -8.99 13.36
C ALA A 861 -22.51 -7.76 12.48
N LYS A 862 -21.83 -6.77 13.02
CA LYS A 862 -21.39 -5.57 12.30
C LYS A 862 -20.40 -5.91 11.18
N TRP A 863 -19.34 -6.66 11.47
CA TRP A 863 -18.34 -7.03 10.48
C TRP A 863 -18.92 -7.94 9.39
N LEU A 864 -19.87 -8.80 9.72
CA LEU A 864 -20.65 -9.56 8.74
C LEU A 864 -21.38 -8.65 7.75
N LYS A 865 -22.01 -7.56 8.22
CA LYS A 865 -22.65 -6.56 7.35
C LYS A 865 -21.64 -5.85 6.46
N VAL A 866 -20.50 -5.44 7.01
CA VAL A 866 -19.42 -4.78 6.24
C VAL A 866 -18.92 -5.71 5.14
N ALA A 867 -18.63 -6.97 5.44
CA ALA A 867 -18.17 -7.97 4.47
C ALA A 867 -19.18 -8.16 3.32
N VAL A 868 -20.46 -8.31 3.65
CA VAL A 868 -21.53 -8.44 2.64
C VAL A 868 -21.68 -7.17 1.81
N THR A 869 -21.57 -5.99 2.42
CA THR A 869 -21.62 -4.71 1.70
C THR A 869 -20.46 -4.57 0.72
N MET A 870 -19.27 -4.97 1.10
CA MET A 870 -18.12 -4.99 0.18
C MET A 870 -18.36 -5.93 -1.00
N ALA A 871 -18.80 -7.15 -0.75
CA ALA A 871 -19.07 -8.12 -1.82
C ALA A 871 -20.14 -7.63 -2.79
N ASN A 872 -21.12 -6.86 -2.32
CA ASN A 872 -22.17 -6.27 -3.16
C ASN A 872 -21.58 -5.29 -4.21
N ARG A 873 -20.40 -4.73 -3.95
CA ARG A 873 -19.71 -3.87 -4.94
C ARG A 873 -19.26 -4.65 -6.17
N LEU A 874 -19.06 -5.97 -6.07
CA LEU A 874 -18.67 -6.82 -7.20
C LEU A 874 -19.74 -6.89 -8.30
N GLN A 875 -20.97 -6.48 -8.02
CA GLN A 875 -22.05 -6.41 -9.00
C GLN A 875 -22.14 -5.07 -9.73
N GLN A 876 -21.40 -4.05 -9.32
CA GLN A 876 -21.43 -2.75 -9.98
C GLN A 876 -20.78 -2.89 -11.36
N LYS A 877 -21.61 -2.92 -12.41
CA LYS A 877 -21.13 -2.83 -13.79
C LYS A 877 -20.52 -1.43 -14.02
N ASN A 878 -19.45 -1.39 -14.81
CA ASN A 878 -18.79 -0.17 -15.25
C ASN A 878 -19.75 0.81 -15.94
#